data_2668a608edb2c1f201fce5f26b3f9af1
#
_entry.id   2668a608edb2c1f201fce5f26b3f9af1
#
_cell.length_a   1.000
_cell.length_b   1.000
_cell.length_c   1.000
_cell.angle_alpha   90.00
_cell.angle_beta   90.00
_cell.angle_gamma   90.00
#
_symmetry.space_group_name_H-M   'P 1'
#
loop_
_entity.id
_entity.type
_entity.pdbx_description
1 polymer ?
#
loop_
_entity_poly.entity_id
_entity_poly.type
_entity_poly.pdbx_seq_one_letter_code
_entity_poly.pdbx_strand_id
1 'polypeptide(L)'
;MFNPSNETHFSLTVKDFSGDLQVLSFTGTEGISQPFSFDLELVSENPDIDLETLLHKQAFLAFDPQGNGIHGQIYRVAQGDAGKRLTRYTLSLVPQLQYLHHRTNQRIYQQMSAQQIIALILEEHGIKSNGYSFQLGQPCPARDYCVQYDETDLHFVQRLCEEEGVHYHFQHSQEGHVLVFGDDQTVFPKLSGPTAYVQGSGLVADVPVIKGFQLRLETRTGRVTRRDYDFEKPKLQLEAAYKPANESNEPDLEDYDYPGRFVDRARGKFLSQRALERHRADYQQAEGWGDQTALKSGHFLPLSEHPRAEWNDLWLLTEIVHEGKQPQVLEESVTSDTTNNKDDFHHGYRNRFLATPWAVLYRPALNHPKPRVLGSQTAVVTGPKGEEIHCDQYGRVKVQFFWDREGLADDKTSCWLRVSSGWAGDRYGGISIPRVGMEVLVSFLEGDPDQPLVTGCLYHKENQVPYPLPTNKTRTVFKTFSSPGGGGYNELRIEDKKGAEQIFIHAQRDWDENIENDQKIRVGNERHDTVEKNTYTELKAEEHRTTHADRKTEVRMDDHLTVAQNQHVKLGTAQLTSAGTEIHLKAGEKIVIEAGVELTVKAGGSFIKLDAGGITMIGPIANVNAGGSAGTGTGIGIKPPRLPGVVDQDKAGSLMDPALVNAPPEKVEPKAFFVFSE
;
A
#
# COMPACT_ATOMS: atom_id res chain seq x y z
N MET A 1 47.40 56.23 -11.26
CA MET A 1 46.03 56.31 -11.83
C MET A 1 45.42 54.94 -11.65
N PHE A 2 44.42 54.87 -10.85
CA PHE A 2 43.59 53.68 -10.70
C PHE A 2 42.92 53.44 -12.07
N ASN A 3 43.14 52.28 -12.68
CA ASN A 3 42.42 51.92 -13.88
C ASN A 3 41.48 50.77 -13.55
N PRO A 4 40.18 51.05 -13.26
CA PRO A 4 39.20 50.08 -12.85
C PRO A 4 39.04 48.91 -13.84
N SER A 5 39.44 49.08 -15.09
CA SER A 5 39.37 48.03 -16.11
C SER A 5 40.39 46.90 -15.99
N ASN A 6 41.33 47.00 -15.06
CA ASN A 6 42.35 45.98 -14.81
C ASN A 6 42.21 45.23 -13.48
N GLU A 7 41.14 45.50 -12.72
CA GLU A 7 40.89 44.78 -11.48
C GLU A 7 40.14 43.47 -11.75
N THR A 8 40.58 42.43 -11.12
CA THR A 8 39.90 41.13 -11.10
C THR A 8 38.75 41.21 -10.14
N HIS A 9 37.51 41.06 -10.61
CA HIS A 9 36.32 41.15 -9.81
C HIS A 9 35.82 39.79 -9.33
N PHE A 10 36.05 38.73 -10.10
CA PHE A 10 35.62 37.36 -9.78
C PHE A 10 36.74 36.58 -9.17
N SER A 11 36.47 35.87 -8.08
CA SER A 11 37.43 35.00 -7.46
C SER A 11 36.80 33.68 -7.04
N LEU A 12 37.57 32.60 -7.11
CA LEU A 12 37.18 31.29 -6.62
C LEU A 12 38.08 30.93 -5.43
N THR A 13 37.44 30.71 -4.28
CA THR A 13 38.10 30.20 -3.07
C THR A 13 37.71 28.75 -2.88
N VAL A 14 38.71 27.83 -2.92
CA VAL A 14 38.48 26.40 -2.69
C VAL A 14 39.07 26.04 -1.33
N LYS A 15 38.25 25.37 -0.51
CA LYS A 15 38.63 24.97 0.84
C LYS A 15 39.80 23.99 0.82
N ASP A 16 40.81 24.25 1.66
CA ASP A 16 42.00 23.41 1.78
C ASP A 16 42.75 23.21 0.44
N PHE A 17 42.80 24.26 -0.39
CA PHE A 17 43.51 24.31 -1.64
C PHE A 17 44.22 25.66 -1.76
N SER A 18 45.53 25.65 -1.93
CA SER A 18 46.38 26.85 -2.00
C SER A 18 46.91 27.13 -3.42
N GLY A 19 46.40 26.42 -4.43
CA GLY A 19 46.79 26.63 -5.83
C GLY A 19 46.21 27.92 -6.43
N ASP A 20 46.82 28.39 -7.49
CA ASP A 20 46.40 29.58 -8.23
C ASP A 20 45.36 29.16 -9.31
N LEU A 21 44.11 29.35 -9.02
CA LEU A 21 42.96 29.17 -9.95
C LEU A 21 42.25 30.51 -10.15
N GLN A 22 42.51 31.16 -11.29
CA GLN A 22 41.89 32.45 -11.61
C GLN A 22 40.66 32.24 -12.50
N VAL A 23 39.57 32.92 -12.18
CA VAL A 23 38.32 32.82 -12.95
C VAL A 23 38.45 33.61 -14.24
N LEU A 24 38.32 32.94 -15.38
CA LEU A 24 38.29 33.55 -16.71
C LEU A 24 36.85 33.92 -17.09
N SER A 25 35.96 32.95 -16.95
CA SER A 25 34.52 33.14 -17.21
C SER A 25 33.70 32.16 -16.38
N PHE A 26 32.43 32.48 -16.22
CA PHE A 26 31.44 31.55 -15.68
C PHE A 26 30.08 31.76 -16.27
N THR A 27 29.29 30.72 -16.30
CA THR A 27 27.85 30.74 -16.54
C THR A 27 27.18 29.90 -15.46
N GLY A 28 26.11 30.42 -14.86
CA GLY A 28 25.43 29.71 -13.81
C GLY A 28 23.93 29.92 -13.84
N THR A 29 23.21 28.92 -13.37
CA THR A 29 21.76 28.97 -13.19
C THR A 29 21.39 28.63 -11.75
N GLU A 30 20.47 29.37 -11.19
CA GLU A 30 19.86 29.07 -9.91
C GLU A 30 18.35 29.31 -9.98
N GLY A 31 17.57 28.55 -9.23
CA GLY A 31 16.13 28.68 -9.20
C GLY A 31 15.52 28.14 -7.92
N ILE A 32 14.31 28.61 -7.62
CA ILE A 32 13.54 28.06 -6.49
C ILE A 32 13.13 26.61 -6.83
N SER A 33 13.31 25.71 -5.88
CA SER A 33 13.05 24.26 -6.02
C SER A 33 13.89 23.58 -7.09
N GLN A 34 15.07 24.12 -7.36
CA GLN A 34 16.06 23.55 -8.28
C GLN A 34 17.46 23.61 -7.67
N PRO A 35 18.29 22.58 -7.84
CA PRO A 35 19.72 22.67 -7.54
C PRO A 35 20.37 23.67 -8.50
N PHE A 36 21.18 24.56 -7.97
CA PHE A 36 21.96 25.47 -8.80
C PHE A 36 23.15 24.74 -9.49
N SER A 37 23.60 25.28 -10.60
CA SER A 37 24.81 24.82 -11.29
C SER A 37 25.57 25.99 -11.89
N PHE A 38 26.87 26.08 -11.62
CA PHE A 38 27.78 27.05 -12.18
C PHE A 38 28.93 26.35 -12.87
N ASP A 39 29.09 26.59 -14.15
CA ASP A 39 30.22 26.13 -14.96
C ASP A 39 31.25 27.26 -15.10
N LEU A 40 32.46 27.01 -14.63
CA LEU A 40 33.56 27.97 -14.59
C LEU A 40 34.63 27.58 -15.57
N GLU A 41 35.15 28.54 -16.30
CA GLU A 41 36.43 28.45 -16.97
C GLU A 41 37.49 29.15 -16.13
N LEU A 42 38.58 28.47 -15.86
CA LEU A 42 39.67 28.91 -15.01
C LEU A 42 40.99 28.84 -15.73
N VAL A 43 41.93 29.65 -15.30
CA VAL A 43 43.33 29.57 -15.75
C VAL A 43 44.26 29.48 -14.53
N SER A 44 45.35 28.76 -14.72
CA SER A 44 46.43 28.65 -13.72
C SER A 44 47.78 28.60 -14.40
N GLU A 45 48.82 29.10 -13.75
CA GLU A 45 50.20 28.91 -14.16
C GLU A 45 50.73 27.48 -13.88
N ASN A 46 50.04 26.75 -13.01
CA ASN A 46 50.38 25.36 -12.70
C ASN A 46 49.69 24.39 -13.69
N PRO A 47 50.47 23.70 -14.55
CA PRO A 47 49.90 22.71 -15.48
C PRO A 47 49.60 21.36 -14.85
N ASP A 48 50.07 21.11 -13.62
CA ASP A 48 50.02 19.79 -12.96
C ASP A 48 49.12 19.81 -11.71
N ILE A 49 47.99 20.49 -11.76
CA ILE A 49 47.00 20.44 -10.67
C ILE A 49 46.37 19.06 -10.62
N ASP A 50 46.46 18.40 -9.48
CA ASP A 50 45.80 17.11 -9.24
C ASP A 50 44.29 17.31 -9.17
N LEU A 51 43.57 16.86 -10.20
CA LEU A 51 42.13 17.04 -10.37
C LEU A 51 41.33 16.25 -9.33
N GLU A 52 41.83 15.07 -8.92
CA GLU A 52 41.11 14.24 -7.92
C GLU A 52 41.06 14.96 -6.57
N THR A 53 42.07 15.73 -6.22
CA THR A 53 42.11 16.49 -4.97
C THR A 53 41.12 17.67 -4.94
N LEU A 54 40.62 18.11 -6.09
CA LEU A 54 39.61 19.18 -6.19
C LEU A 54 38.19 18.65 -6.10
N LEU A 55 37.94 17.42 -6.54
CA LEU A 55 36.59 16.84 -6.50
C LEU A 55 36.01 16.85 -5.06
N HIS A 56 34.76 17.15 -4.95
CA HIS A 56 33.99 17.17 -3.69
C HIS A 56 34.38 18.27 -2.70
N LYS A 57 35.42 19.10 -3.00
CA LYS A 57 35.76 20.23 -2.14
C LYS A 57 34.70 21.32 -2.16
N GLN A 58 34.51 21.94 -1.01
CA GLN A 58 33.71 23.15 -0.89
C GLN A 58 34.44 24.32 -1.55
N ALA A 59 33.70 25.14 -2.27
CA ALA A 59 34.22 26.32 -2.92
C ALA A 59 33.23 27.47 -2.92
N PHE A 60 33.73 28.68 -2.91
CA PHE A 60 32.94 29.92 -3.01
C PHE A 60 33.38 30.70 -4.23
N LEU A 61 32.43 30.97 -5.14
CA LEU A 61 32.58 31.84 -6.29
C LEU A 61 32.07 33.22 -5.92
N ALA A 62 32.96 34.21 -5.77
CA ALA A 62 32.59 35.59 -5.54
C ALA A 62 32.33 36.32 -6.87
N PHE A 63 31.25 37.08 -6.91
CA PHE A 63 30.87 37.90 -8.09
C PHE A 63 31.38 39.34 -7.99
N ASP A 64 31.74 39.75 -6.78
CA ASP A 64 32.24 41.09 -6.48
C ASP A 64 33.12 41.10 -5.22
N PRO A 65 33.86 42.20 -4.97
CA PRO A 65 34.66 42.37 -3.77
C PRO A 65 33.84 42.51 -2.45
N GLN A 66 32.52 42.74 -2.55
CA GLN A 66 31.62 42.84 -1.40
C GLN A 66 31.23 41.46 -0.85
N GLY A 67 31.60 40.37 -1.55
CA GLY A 67 31.34 39.00 -1.13
C GLY A 67 29.96 38.47 -1.55
N ASN A 68 29.33 39.11 -2.52
CA ASN A 68 28.20 38.49 -3.20
C ASN A 68 28.70 37.30 -4.03
N GLY A 69 28.01 36.17 -3.97
CA GLY A 69 28.47 34.98 -4.67
C GLY A 69 27.74 33.72 -4.25
N ILE A 70 28.24 32.60 -4.73
CA ILE A 70 27.63 31.28 -4.57
C ILE A 70 28.65 30.32 -3.91
N HIS A 71 28.23 29.71 -2.81
CA HIS A 71 28.95 28.60 -2.19
C HIS A 71 28.40 27.27 -2.69
N GLY A 72 29.26 26.33 -3.07
CA GLY A 72 28.89 25.01 -3.54
C GLY A 72 29.98 23.98 -3.31
N GLN A 73 29.84 22.84 -3.96
CA GLN A 73 30.83 21.78 -4.00
C GLN A 73 31.27 21.55 -5.45
N ILE A 74 32.55 21.28 -5.63
CA ILE A 74 33.12 20.95 -6.93
C ILE A 74 32.64 19.55 -7.34
N TYR A 75 31.82 19.53 -8.37
CA TYR A 75 31.16 18.32 -8.87
C TYR A 75 31.86 17.70 -10.08
N ARG A 76 32.41 18.55 -10.91
CA ARG A 76 33.17 18.16 -12.10
C ARG A 76 34.39 19.07 -12.22
N VAL A 77 35.53 18.51 -12.62
CA VAL A 77 36.74 19.24 -12.93
C VAL A 77 37.39 18.60 -14.13
N ALA A 78 37.95 19.42 -15.03
CA ALA A 78 38.72 18.94 -16.16
C ALA A 78 39.85 19.94 -16.47
N GLN A 79 40.94 19.43 -17.00
CA GLN A 79 42.02 20.20 -17.55
C GLN A 79 41.87 20.27 -19.07
N GLY A 80 41.93 21.47 -19.62
CA GLY A 80 41.92 21.76 -21.05
C GLY A 80 43.32 21.95 -21.61
N ASP A 81 43.42 22.79 -22.63
CA ASP A 81 44.67 23.06 -23.31
C ASP A 81 45.69 23.77 -22.41
N ALA A 82 46.93 23.32 -22.47
CA ALA A 82 48.05 23.96 -21.81
C ALA A 82 48.77 24.90 -22.81
N GLY A 83 48.69 26.19 -22.50
CA GLY A 83 49.46 27.22 -23.22
C GLY A 83 50.90 27.33 -22.72
N LYS A 84 51.67 28.27 -23.24
CA LYS A 84 53.05 28.49 -22.81
C LYS A 84 53.16 28.96 -21.35
N ARG A 85 52.19 29.70 -20.84
CA ARG A 85 52.17 30.25 -19.47
C ARG A 85 50.98 29.77 -18.67
N LEU A 86 49.81 29.73 -19.28
CA LEU A 86 48.55 29.42 -18.59
C LEU A 86 47.97 28.13 -19.12
N THR A 87 47.49 27.30 -18.20
CA THR A 87 46.73 26.08 -18.50
C THR A 87 45.26 26.37 -18.17
N ARG A 88 44.37 25.93 -19.04
CA ARG A 88 42.90 26.07 -18.84
C ARG A 88 42.38 24.91 -18.01
N TYR A 89 41.46 25.23 -17.12
CA TYR A 89 40.70 24.29 -16.33
C TYR A 89 39.23 24.61 -16.43
N THR A 90 38.38 23.60 -16.37
CA THR A 90 36.92 23.79 -16.25
C THR A 90 36.42 23.13 -14.98
N LEU A 91 35.46 23.77 -14.31
CA LEU A 91 34.93 23.30 -13.05
C LEU A 91 33.45 23.53 -13.00
N SER A 92 32.67 22.55 -12.49
CA SER A 92 31.25 22.74 -12.19
C SER A 92 31.02 22.78 -10.69
N LEU A 93 30.35 23.83 -10.21
CA LEU A 93 30.01 24.08 -8.82
C LEU A 93 28.50 23.87 -8.62
N VAL A 94 28.11 22.95 -7.69
CA VAL A 94 26.73 22.58 -7.41
C VAL A 94 26.44 22.55 -5.91
N PRO A 95 25.18 22.53 -5.45
CA PRO A 95 24.86 22.29 -4.04
C PRO A 95 25.13 20.82 -3.67
N GLN A 96 25.38 20.56 -2.40
CA GLN A 96 25.48 19.19 -1.88
C GLN A 96 24.24 18.36 -2.20
N LEU A 97 23.06 18.97 -2.27
CA LEU A 97 21.80 18.35 -2.68
C LEU A 97 21.89 17.62 -4.04
N GLN A 98 22.74 18.08 -4.96
CA GLN A 98 22.88 17.47 -6.29
C GLN A 98 23.40 16.03 -6.23
N TYR A 99 24.17 15.67 -5.20
CA TYR A 99 24.68 14.30 -5.02
C TYR A 99 23.59 13.25 -4.81
N LEU A 100 22.42 13.66 -4.32
CA LEU A 100 21.26 12.78 -4.15
C LEU A 100 20.78 12.20 -5.49
N HIS A 101 21.14 12.82 -6.61
CA HIS A 101 20.84 12.31 -7.95
C HIS A 101 21.51 10.97 -8.26
N HIS A 102 22.62 10.64 -7.60
CA HIS A 102 23.40 9.44 -7.87
C HIS A 102 23.02 8.21 -7.02
N ARG A 103 22.05 8.34 -6.13
CA ARG A 103 21.55 7.22 -5.35
C ARG A 103 20.09 6.94 -5.71
N THR A 104 19.84 5.82 -6.40
CA THR A 104 18.51 5.28 -6.67
C THR A 104 18.16 4.27 -5.60
N ASN A 105 16.92 4.30 -5.10
CA ASN A 105 16.50 3.40 -4.03
C ASN A 105 15.06 2.92 -4.19
N GLN A 106 14.72 1.86 -3.43
CA GLN A 106 13.37 1.34 -3.26
C GLN A 106 13.16 1.13 -1.76
N ARG A 107 12.33 1.96 -1.13
CA ARG A 107 12.15 2.01 0.32
C ARG A 107 10.70 2.32 0.69
N ILE A 108 10.30 1.82 1.85
CA ILE A 108 8.97 2.04 2.41
C ILE A 108 9.09 2.89 3.67
N TYR A 109 8.35 3.98 3.72
CA TYR A 109 8.22 4.84 4.88
C TYR A 109 6.78 4.74 5.42
N GLN A 110 6.64 4.51 6.72
CA GLN A 110 5.34 4.37 7.38
C GLN A 110 5.21 5.36 8.52
N GLN A 111 4.03 5.97 8.68
CA GLN A 111 3.71 6.92 9.75
C GLN A 111 4.70 8.10 9.84
N MET A 112 5.24 8.53 8.71
CA MET A 112 6.17 9.65 8.60
C MET A 112 5.60 10.77 7.74
N SER A 113 5.84 12.01 8.14
CA SER A 113 5.53 13.18 7.30
C SER A 113 6.57 13.35 6.20
N ALA A 114 6.21 14.05 5.12
CA ALA A 114 7.16 14.40 4.06
C ALA A 114 8.41 15.11 4.61
N GLN A 115 8.23 16.02 5.56
CA GLN A 115 9.32 16.71 6.25
C GLN A 115 10.29 15.73 6.95
N GLN A 116 9.77 14.74 7.66
CA GLN A 116 10.60 13.73 8.35
C GLN A 116 11.36 12.84 7.37
N ILE A 117 10.71 12.43 6.28
CA ILE A 117 11.33 11.62 5.23
C ILE A 117 12.47 12.41 4.55
N ILE A 118 12.22 13.67 4.18
CA ILE A 118 13.22 14.54 3.56
C ILE A 118 14.41 14.73 4.50
N ALA A 119 14.18 15.05 5.77
CA ALA A 119 15.25 15.24 6.76
C ALA A 119 16.13 13.98 6.88
N LEU A 120 15.51 12.80 6.97
CA LEU A 120 16.22 11.51 7.02
C LEU A 120 17.15 11.33 5.81
N ILE A 121 16.64 11.56 4.59
CA ILE A 121 17.42 11.40 3.37
C ILE A 121 18.57 12.40 3.31
N LEU A 122 18.34 13.66 3.71
CA LEU A 122 19.39 14.68 3.76
C LEU A 122 20.51 14.28 4.74
N GLU A 123 20.16 13.79 5.92
CA GLU A 123 21.11 13.35 6.92
C GLU A 123 21.93 12.13 6.47
N GLU A 124 21.32 11.18 5.78
CA GLU A 124 22.01 10.04 5.17
C GLU A 124 23.04 10.48 4.13
N HIS A 125 22.84 11.60 3.45
CA HIS A 125 23.78 12.20 2.51
C HIS A 125 24.77 13.18 3.18
N GLY A 126 24.79 13.23 4.52
CA GLY A 126 25.70 14.09 5.28
C GLY A 126 25.32 15.56 5.31
N ILE A 127 24.11 15.93 4.82
CA ILE A 127 23.55 17.26 4.99
C ILE A 127 22.92 17.31 6.38
N LYS A 128 23.71 17.76 7.37
CA LYS A 128 23.29 17.78 8.77
C LYS A 128 22.30 18.91 9.04
N SER A 129 21.69 18.90 10.22
CA SER A 129 20.66 19.87 10.65
C SER A 129 21.09 21.34 10.63
N ASN A 130 22.37 21.64 10.56
CA ASN A 130 22.88 23.01 10.34
C ASN A 130 22.96 23.41 8.85
N GLY A 131 22.85 22.45 7.92
CA GLY A 131 22.86 22.67 6.47
C GLY A 131 21.46 22.79 5.85
N TYR A 132 20.38 22.58 6.63
CA TYR A 132 19.02 22.77 6.16
C TYR A 132 18.10 23.31 7.25
N SER A 133 16.96 23.91 6.85
CA SER A 133 15.93 24.34 7.78
C SER A 133 14.53 24.22 7.14
N PHE A 134 13.53 23.88 7.97
CA PHE A 134 12.13 23.90 7.57
C PHE A 134 11.40 25.08 8.21
N GLN A 135 10.86 25.96 7.39
CA GLN A 135 10.07 27.13 7.79
C GLN A 135 8.65 26.97 7.22
N LEU A 136 7.88 26.06 7.80
CA LEU A 136 6.54 25.69 7.36
C LEU A 136 5.51 26.33 8.29
N GLY A 137 4.46 26.93 7.71
CA GLY A 137 3.35 27.50 8.47
C GLY A 137 2.52 26.44 9.19
N GLN A 138 2.44 25.23 8.64
CA GLN A 138 1.86 24.07 9.28
C GLN A 138 2.71 22.82 8.98
N PRO A 139 2.85 21.89 9.96
CA PRO A 139 3.56 20.66 9.72
C PRO A 139 2.83 19.79 8.70
N CYS A 140 3.55 19.13 7.82
CA CYS A 140 2.98 18.14 6.91
C CYS A 140 2.39 16.97 7.71
N PRO A 141 1.21 16.46 7.34
CA PRO A 141 0.63 15.30 8.02
C PRO A 141 1.49 14.06 7.82
N ALA A 142 1.47 13.17 8.80
CA ALA A 142 2.08 11.85 8.66
C ALA A 142 1.32 11.05 7.60
N ARG A 143 2.06 10.37 6.73
CA ARG A 143 1.54 9.45 5.71
C ARG A 143 1.54 8.04 6.30
N ASP A 144 0.44 7.32 6.15
CA ASP A 144 0.36 5.93 6.60
C ASP A 144 1.37 5.05 5.87
N TYR A 145 1.56 5.32 4.59
CA TYR A 145 2.43 4.58 3.70
C TYR A 145 2.95 5.49 2.59
N CYS A 146 4.24 5.49 2.37
CA CYS A 146 4.90 6.28 1.32
C CYS A 146 6.08 5.48 0.78
N VAL A 147 6.09 5.24 -0.52
CA VAL A 147 7.11 4.41 -1.17
C VAL A 147 7.99 5.28 -2.06
N GLN A 148 9.28 5.20 -1.86
CA GLN A 148 10.27 5.52 -2.87
C GLN A 148 10.39 4.31 -3.79
N TYR A 149 10.05 4.45 -5.07
CA TYR A 149 10.02 3.32 -6.00
C TYR A 149 10.82 3.61 -7.26
N ASP A 150 11.98 2.98 -7.40
CA ASP A 150 12.88 3.10 -8.56
C ASP A 150 13.13 4.55 -9.00
N GLU A 151 13.33 5.42 -8.03
CA GLU A 151 13.62 6.84 -8.23
C GLU A 151 14.87 7.26 -7.46
N THR A 152 15.56 8.29 -7.96
CA THR A 152 16.70 8.84 -7.23
C THR A 152 16.24 9.54 -5.96
N ASP A 153 17.13 9.63 -4.96
CA ASP A 153 16.80 10.34 -3.72
C ASP A 153 16.46 11.82 -3.98
N LEU A 154 17.13 12.44 -4.95
CA LEU A 154 16.81 13.81 -5.35
C LEU A 154 15.41 13.93 -5.92
N HIS A 155 15.04 13.05 -6.87
CA HIS A 155 13.69 13.00 -7.44
C HIS A 155 12.64 12.83 -6.35
N PHE A 156 12.88 11.89 -5.43
CA PHE A 156 11.96 11.60 -4.34
C PHE A 156 11.76 12.80 -3.40
N VAL A 157 12.85 13.47 -2.99
CA VAL A 157 12.78 14.68 -2.16
C VAL A 157 12.01 15.79 -2.88
N GLN A 158 12.31 16.04 -4.15
CA GLN A 158 11.65 17.08 -4.96
C GLN A 158 10.15 16.75 -5.14
N ARG A 159 9.82 15.50 -5.45
CA ARG A 159 8.44 15.04 -5.56
C ARG A 159 7.64 15.25 -4.26
N LEU A 160 8.21 14.89 -3.12
CA LEU A 160 7.55 15.11 -1.82
C LEU A 160 7.31 16.60 -1.53
N CYS A 161 8.26 17.46 -1.89
CA CYS A 161 8.10 18.91 -1.79
C CYS A 161 6.96 19.40 -2.70
N GLU A 162 6.93 18.97 -3.95
CA GLU A 162 5.91 19.34 -4.94
C GLU A 162 4.52 18.87 -4.54
N GLU A 163 4.37 17.64 -4.03
CA GLU A 163 3.10 17.09 -3.55
C GLU A 163 2.51 17.90 -2.39
N GLU A 164 3.36 18.37 -1.46
CA GLU A 164 2.95 19.19 -0.31
C GLU A 164 2.88 20.69 -0.62
N GLY A 165 3.35 21.12 -1.79
CA GLY A 165 3.44 22.53 -2.18
C GLY A 165 4.52 23.28 -1.40
N VAL A 166 5.55 22.58 -0.94
CA VAL A 166 6.74 23.10 -0.28
C VAL A 166 7.77 23.47 -1.33
N HIS A 167 8.30 24.67 -1.27
CA HIS A 167 9.44 25.11 -2.08
C HIS A 167 10.72 25.06 -1.29
N TYR A 168 11.87 25.08 -1.97
CA TYR A 168 13.16 25.29 -1.31
C TYR A 168 14.01 26.31 -2.08
N HIS A 169 14.91 26.95 -1.37
CA HIS A 169 15.92 27.86 -1.93
C HIS A 169 17.22 27.76 -1.11
N PHE A 170 18.29 28.33 -1.65
CA PHE A 170 19.59 28.34 -0.99
C PHE A 170 19.93 29.72 -0.43
N GLN A 171 20.45 29.76 0.78
CA GLN A 171 21.06 30.92 1.37
C GLN A 171 22.57 30.72 1.43
N HIS A 172 23.32 31.58 0.75
CA HIS A 172 24.77 31.44 0.60
C HIS A 172 25.53 32.37 1.52
N SER A 173 26.65 31.86 2.04
CA SER A 173 27.70 32.62 2.71
C SER A 173 29.07 32.15 2.17
N GLN A 174 30.14 32.84 2.54
CA GLN A 174 31.51 32.42 2.15
C GLN A 174 31.90 31.05 2.71
N GLU A 175 31.34 30.68 3.85
CA GLU A 175 31.69 29.43 4.57
C GLU A 175 30.76 28.24 4.25
N GLY A 176 29.58 28.50 3.65
CA GLY A 176 28.61 27.45 3.42
C GLY A 176 27.34 27.94 2.73
N HIS A 177 26.44 27.00 2.47
CA HIS A 177 25.10 27.31 2.07
C HIS A 177 24.09 26.52 2.91
N VAL A 178 22.92 27.09 3.15
CA VAL A 178 21.81 26.49 3.88
C VAL A 178 20.65 26.28 2.93
N LEU A 179 20.09 25.07 2.90
CA LEU A 179 18.90 24.70 2.17
C LEU A 179 17.66 25.03 3.02
N VAL A 180 16.86 25.99 2.58
CA VAL A 180 15.66 26.45 3.30
C VAL A 180 14.42 25.98 2.61
N PHE A 181 13.61 25.15 3.30
CA PHE A 181 12.30 24.71 2.87
C PHE A 181 11.21 25.60 3.45
N GLY A 182 10.27 26.01 2.62
CA GLY A 182 9.16 26.88 3.01
C GLY A 182 7.86 26.56 2.26
N ASP A 183 6.76 27.02 2.83
CA ASP A 183 5.43 26.87 2.23
C ASP A 183 4.65 28.19 2.15
N ASP A 184 5.34 29.30 2.46
CA ASP A 184 4.79 30.65 2.39
C ASP A 184 5.83 31.64 1.86
N GLN A 185 5.39 32.74 1.29
CA GLN A 185 6.28 33.77 0.73
C GLN A 185 7.09 34.54 1.76
N THR A 186 6.64 34.57 3.01
CA THR A 186 7.37 35.26 4.11
C THR A 186 8.70 34.61 4.45
N VAL A 187 8.92 33.38 3.97
CA VAL A 187 10.19 32.65 4.13
C VAL A 187 11.31 33.24 3.27
N PHE A 188 10.97 33.88 2.16
CA PHE A 188 11.95 34.47 1.26
C PHE A 188 12.52 35.78 1.82
N PRO A 189 13.85 35.90 1.99
CA PRO A 189 14.47 37.14 2.41
C PRO A 189 14.39 38.25 1.35
N LYS A 190 14.55 39.49 1.78
CA LYS A 190 14.66 40.64 0.89
C LYS A 190 16.13 41.00 0.66
N LEU A 191 16.46 41.46 -0.53
CA LEU A 191 17.75 42.06 -0.80
C LEU A 191 17.92 43.35 0.05
N SER A 192 19.16 43.66 0.38
CA SER A 192 19.51 44.70 1.38
C SER A 192 19.24 46.17 0.96
N GLY A 193 18.73 46.38 -0.24
CA GLY A 193 18.38 47.71 -0.72
C GLY A 193 17.64 47.69 -2.03
N PRO A 194 16.98 48.80 -2.44
CA PRO A 194 16.34 48.88 -3.71
C PRO A 194 17.36 48.91 -4.86
N THR A 195 17.04 48.24 -5.96
CA THR A 195 17.82 48.29 -7.20
C THR A 195 17.08 49.16 -8.20
N ALA A 196 17.76 50.16 -8.71
CA ALA A 196 17.18 51.11 -9.68
C ALA A 196 17.02 50.45 -11.06
N TYR A 197 15.92 50.78 -11.72
CA TYR A 197 15.76 50.51 -13.15
C TYR A 197 16.35 51.67 -13.95
N VAL A 198 17.32 51.37 -14.81
CA VAL A 198 17.93 52.35 -15.71
C VAL A 198 17.89 51.81 -17.13
N GLN A 199 17.03 52.39 -17.96
CA GLN A 199 16.97 52.01 -19.37
C GLN A 199 18.29 52.38 -20.06
N GLY A 200 18.86 51.42 -20.83
CA GLY A 200 20.15 51.60 -21.50
C GLY A 200 20.20 52.81 -22.40
N SER A 201 20.69 53.94 -21.86
CA SER A 201 20.89 55.23 -22.59
C SER A 201 22.31 55.38 -23.17
N GLY A 202 23.12 54.28 -23.14
CA GLY A 202 24.51 54.32 -23.55
C GLY A 202 25.47 54.93 -22.51
N LEU A 203 24.97 55.40 -21.36
CA LEU A 203 25.78 55.80 -20.21
C LEU A 203 25.99 54.60 -19.25
N VAL A 204 27.19 54.43 -18.78
CA VAL A 204 27.51 53.44 -17.73
C VAL A 204 26.99 53.98 -16.42
N ALA A 205 26.13 53.21 -15.73
CA ALA A 205 25.68 53.56 -14.38
C ALA A 205 26.85 53.36 -13.42
N ASP A 206 26.97 54.26 -12.40
CA ASP A 206 28.01 54.15 -11.37
C ASP A 206 27.74 53.06 -10.36
N VAL A 207 26.56 52.49 -10.35
CA VAL A 207 26.10 51.39 -9.47
C VAL A 207 25.38 50.31 -10.27
N PRO A 208 25.35 49.06 -9.79
CA PRO A 208 24.61 47.99 -10.44
C PRO A 208 23.12 48.27 -10.55
N VAL A 209 22.52 48.01 -11.75
CA VAL A 209 21.15 48.37 -12.07
C VAL A 209 20.42 47.27 -12.83
N ILE A 210 19.08 47.36 -12.87
CA ILE A 210 18.26 46.59 -13.79
C ILE A 210 18.12 47.38 -15.09
N LYS A 211 18.55 46.77 -16.19
CA LYS A 211 18.62 47.41 -17.54
C LYS A 211 17.39 47.14 -18.38
N GLY A 212 16.64 46.11 -18.05
CA GLY A 212 15.40 45.74 -18.69
C GLY A 212 14.46 45.00 -17.76
N PHE A 213 13.18 45.27 -17.91
CA PHE A 213 12.13 44.65 -17.12
C PHE A 213 10.82 44.61 -17.92
N GLN A 214 10.28 43.40 -18.10
CA GLN A 214 9.07 43.14 -18.88
C GLN A 214 8.11 42.28 -18.07
N LEU A 215 6.81 42.55 -18.14
CA LEU A 215 5.77 41.77 -17.47
C LEU A 215 4.88 41.04 -18.47
N ARG A 216 4.72 39.75 -18.29
CA ARG A 216 3.79 38.88 -19.03
C ARG A 216 2.64 38.49 -18.15
N LEU A 217 1.42 38.53 -18.64
CA LEU A 217 0.24 37.94 -18.05
C LEU A 217 -0.25 36.82 -18.95
N GLU A 218 -0.61 35.69 -18.36
CA GLU A 218 -1.03 34.52 -19.11
C GLU A 218 -2.23 33.85 -18.43
N THR A 219 -3.21 33.41 -19.21
CA THR A 219 -4.38 32.69 -18.69
C THR A 219 -3.95 31.38 -18.03
N ARG A 220 -4.50 31.10 -16.85
CA ARG A 220 -4.24 29.89 -16.06
C ARG A 220 -5.54 29.29 -15.58
N THR A 221 -5.45 28.07 -15.04
CA THR A 221 -6.54 27.37 -14.36
C THR A 221 -7.22 28.25 -13.32
N GLY A 222 -8.55 28.32 -13.36
CA GLY A 222 -9.37 29.13 -12.44
C GLY A 222 -10.00 28.34 -11.29
N ARG A 223 -10.06 26.99 -11.39
CA ARG A 223 -10.67 26.11 -10.38
C ARG A 223 -9.97 24.76 -10.34
N VAL A 224 -9.77 24.22 -9.14
CA VAL A 224 -9.29 22.85 -8.95
C VAL A 224 -10.34 22.08 -8.18
N THR A 225 -10.69 20.91 -8.68
CA THR A 225 -11.57 19.96 -8.01
C THR A 225 -10.84 18.63 -7.87
N ARG A 226 -10.84 18.08 -6.65
CA ARG A 226 -10.25 16.79 -6.35
C ARG A 226 -11.29 15.87 -5.74
N ARG A 227 -11.28 14.61 -6.17
CA ARG A 227 -12.13 13.57 -5.63
C ARG A 227 -11.30 12.37 -5.23
N ASP A 228 -11.74 11.68 -4.15
CA ASP A 228 -11.11 10.45 -3.70
C ASP A 228 -12.15 9.43 -3.23
N TYR A 229 -11.71 8.22 -2.92
CA TYR A 229 -12.53 7.13 -2.41
C TYR A 229 -11.92 6.54 -1.15
N ASP A 230 -12.70 6.50 -0.07
CA ASP A 230 -12.36 5.83 1.18
C ASP A 230 -13.24 4.57 1.34
N PHE A 231 -12.61 3.40 1.33
CA PHE A 231 -13.34 2.13 1.48
C PHE A 231 -13.94 1.96 2.89
N GLU A 232 -13.42 2.64 3.90
CA GLU A 232 -13.97 2.65 5.27
C GLU A 232 -15.24 3.51 5.36
N LYS A 233 -15.39 4.46 4.44
CA LYS A 233 -16.56 5.36 4.33
C LYS A 233 -17.12 5.38 2.90
N PRO A 234 -17.53 4.24 2.34
CA PRO A 234 -17.83 4.09 0.91
C PRO A 234 -19.00 4.94 0.41
N LYS A 235 -19.88 5.41 1.32
CA LYS A 235 -21.00 6.29 0.99
C LYS A 235 -20.64 7.78 1.07
N LEU A 236 -19.47 8.12 1.61
CA LEU A 236 -19.02 9.50 1.71
C LEU A 236 -18.42 9.92 0.38
N GLN A 237 -19.03 10.91 -0.27
CA GLN A 237 -18.41 11.54 -1.41
C GLN A 237 -17.27 12.46 -0.95
N LEU A 238 -16.03 11.96 -1.08
CA LEU A 238 -14.83 12.71 -0.81
C LEU A 238 -14.52 13.60 -2.02
N GLU A 239 -15.06 14.81 -2.01
CA GLU A 239 -14.81 15.84 -3.03
C GLU A 239 -14.45 17.15 -2.35
N ALA A 240 -13.45 17.81 -2.87
CA ALA A 240 -12.99 19.11 -2.43
C ALA A 240 -12.67 19.98 -3.64
N ALA A 241 -13.20 21.19 -3.67
CA ALA A 241 -12.91 22.17 -4.72
C ALA A 241 -12.39 23.46 -4.10
N TYR A 242 -11.54 24.16 -4.85
CA TYR A 242 -11.07 25.49 -4.49
C TYR A 242 -11.15 26.42 -5.69
N LYS A 243 -11.72 27.60 -5.46
CA LYS A 243 -11.82 28.72 -6.41
C LYS A 243 -11.56 30.02 -5.64
N PRO A 244 -10.79 30.98 -6.17
CA PRO A 244 -10.59 32.28 -5.54
C PRO A 244 -11.90 33.10 -5.49
N ALA A 245 -12.01 34.00 -4.51
CA ALA A 245 -13.25 34.73 -4.23
C ALA A 245 -13.60 35.87 -5.21
N ASN A 246 -12.66 36.31 -6.07
CA ASN A 246 -12.78 37.59 -6.79
C ASN A 246 -12.75 37.49 -8.33
N GLU A 247 -13.28 36.43 -8.93
CA GLU A 247 -13.16 36.24 -10.39
C GLU A 247 -14.51 36.34 -11.09
N SER A 248 -14.85 37.59 -11.51
CA SER A 248 -16.06 37.83 -12.29
C SER A 248 -15.88 37.72 -13.83
N ASN A 249 -14.66 37.68 -14.35
CA ASN A 249 -14.38 37.76 -15.80
C ASN A 249 -13.42 36.69 -16.35
N GLU A 250 -12.94 35.74 -15.54
CA GLU A 250 -12.08 34.68 -16.04
C GLU A 250 -12.91 33.50 -16.60
N PRO A 251 -12.48 32.84 -17.68
CA PRO A 251 -13.13 31.63 -18.16
C PRO A 251 -13.11 30.50 -17.11
N ASP A 252 -14.14 29.67 -17.07
CA ASP A 252 -14.22 28.52 -16.13
C ASP A 252 -13.30 27.41 -16.62
N LEU A 253 -12.02 27.49 -16.23
CA LEU A 253 -10.99 26.52 -16.54
C LEU A 253 -10.74 25.63 -15.31
N GLU A 254 -11.29 24.43 -15.35
CA GLU A 254 -11.19 23.47 -14.26
C GLU A 254 -10.05 22.47 -14.47
N ASP A 255 -9.27 22.24 -13.41
CA ASP A 255 -8.41 21.08 -13.25
C ASP A 255 -9.12 20.07 -12.33
N TYR A 256 -9.47 18.89 -12.89
CA TYR A 256 -10.12 17.80 -12.16
C TYR A 256 -9.15 16.65 -11.97
N ASP A 257 -8.93 16.25 -10.71
CA ASP A 257 -7.98 15.21 -10.33
C ASP A 257 -8.65 14.08 -9.53
N TYR A 258 -8.43 12.83 -9.97
CA TYR A 258 -8.83 11.59 -9.31
C TYR A 258 -7.78 10.50 -9.55
N PRO A 259 -7.35 9.82 -8.50
CA PRO A 259 -7.60 10.01 -7.06
C PRO A 259 -6.79 11.18 -6.48
N GLY A 260 -7.46 11.98 -5.66
CA GLY A 260 -6.91 13.24 -5.11
C GLY A 260 -5.98 13.08 -3.92
N ARG A 261 -5.81 11.87 -3.39
CA ARG A 261 -4.90 11.48 -2.30
C ARG A 261 -5.21 12.17 -0.97
N PHE A 262 -6.46 12.13 -0.54
CA PHE A 262 -6.86 12.65 0.76
C PHE A 262 -7.95 11.78 1.41
N VAL A 263 -7.97 11.75 2.74
CA VAL A 263 -8.88 10.94 3.56
C VAL A 263 -9.98 11.77 4.24
N ASP A 264 -9.83 13.10 4.23
CA ASP A 264 -10.80 14.04 4.79
C ASP A 264 -10.92 15.32 3.94
N ARG A 265 -12.06 16.02 4.07
CA ARG A 265 -12.36 17.21 3.27
C ARG A 265 -11.44 18.40 3.55
N ALA A 266 -10.90 18.53 4.77
CA ALA A 266 -10.00 19.64 5.11
C ALA A 266 -8.68 19.48 4.35
N ARG A 267 -8.13 18.25 4.35
CA ARG A 267 -6.95 17.91 3.56
C ARG A 267 -7.21 18.08 2.06
N GLY A 268 -8.36 17.60 1.57
CA GLY A 268 -8.76 17.77 0.17
C GLY A 268 -8.81 19.25 -0.25
N LYS A 269 -9.41 20.11 0.58
CA LYS A 269 -9.46 21.55 0.33
C LYS A 269 -8.06 22.19 0.33
N PHE A 270 -7.22 21.82 1.28
CA PHE A 270 -5.84 22.28 1.35
C PHE A 270 -5.07 21.91 0.07
N LEU A 271 -5.14 20.64 -0.37
CA LEU A 271 -4.46 20.19 -1.58
C LEU A 271 -5.03 20.87 -2.86
N SER A 272 -6.34 21.07 -2.93
CA SER A 272 -6.96 21.81 -4.05
C SER A 272 -6.52 23.28 -4.09
N GLN A 273 -6.38 23.93 -2.92
CA GLN A 273 -5.84 25.27 -2.82
C GLN A 273 -4.39 25.34 -3.31
N ARG A 274 -3.52 24.43 -2.79
CA ARG A 274 -2.10 24.37 -3.20
C ARG A 274 -1.94 24.09 -4.69
N ALA A 275 -2.80 23.24 -5.26
CA ALA A 275 -2.79 22.99 -6.70
C ALA A 275 -3.18 24.23 -7.51
N LEU A 276 -4.20 24.98 -7.09
CA LEU A 276 -4.57 26.22 -7.76
C LEU A 276 -3.47 27.28 -7.64
N GLU A 277 -2.88 27.46 -6.46
CA GLU A 277 -1.74 28.36 -6.26
C GLU A 277 -0.57 27.99 -7.20
N ARG A 278 -0.31 26.69 -7.40
CA ARG A 278 0.69 26.18 -8.33
C ARG A 278 0.38 26.54 -9.78
N HIS A 279 -0.86 26.29 -10.23
CA HIS A 279 -1.29 26.65 -11.59
C HIS A 279 -1.18 28.14 -11.88
N ARG A 280 -1.23 28.96 -10.84
CA ARG A 280 -1.20 30.42 -10.95
C ARG A 280 0.13 31.05 -10.53
N ALA A 281 1.13 30.26 -10.16
CA ALA A 281 2.42 30.78 -9.68
C ALA A 281 3.16 31.63 -10.74
N ASP A 282 2.94 31.37 -12.02
CA ASP A 282 3.50 32.09 -13.17
C ASP A 282 2.46 32.87 -13.96
N TYR A 283 1.25 33.08 -13.41
CA TYR A 283 0.19 33.89 -14.02
C TYR A 283 0.67 35.28 -14.39
N GLN A 284 1.44 35.88 -13.47
CA GLN A 284 2.15 37.15 -13.70
C GLN A 284 3.64 36.90 -13.57
N GLN A 285 4.37 36.93 -14.67
CA GLN A 285 5.79 36.68 -14.67
C GLN A 285 6.54 37.83 -15.32
N ALA A 286 7.47 38.41 -14.60
CA ALA A 286 8.40 39.38 -15.12
C ALA A 286 9.68 38.70 -15.61
N GLU A 287 10.22 39.19 -16.71
CA GLU A 287 11.55 38.90 -17.20
C GLU A 287 12.39 40.18 -17.12
N GLY A 288 13.56 40.08 -16.50
CA GLY A 288 14.46 41.19 -16.36
C GLY A 288 15.91 40.82 -16.61
N TRP A 289 16.74 41.84 -16.85
CA TRP A 289 18.19 41.66 -16.98
C TRP A 289 18.94 42.91 -16.48
N GLY A 290 20.14 42.69 -16.00
CA GLY A 290 20.96 43.73 -15.41
C GLY A 290 22.38 43.28 -15.09
N ASP A 291 23.04 44.04 -14.24
CA ASP A 291 24.39 43.76 -13.74
C ASP A 291 24.48 43.74 -12.21
N GLN A 292 23.34 43.61 -11.51
CA GLN A 292 23.28 43.53 -10.06
C GLN A 292 23.79 42.18 -9.57
N THR A 293 24.97 42.13 -8.96
CA THR A 293 25.65 40.94 -8.44
C THR A 293 24.98 40.34 -7.21
N ALA A 294 24.18 41.12 -6.49
CA ALA A 294 23.51 40.71 -5.26
C ALA A 294 22.23 39.88 -5.50
N LEU A 295 21.76 39.75 -6.76
CA LEU A 295 20.57 38.96 -7.08
C LEU A 295 20.82 37.50 -6.73
N LYS A 296 19.81 36.88 -6.05
CA LYS A 296 19.77 35.46 -5.67
C LYS A 296 18.36 34.92 -5.85
N SER A 297 18.24 33.72 -6.36
CA SER A 297 16.92 33.08 -6.44
C SER A 297 16.32 32.87 -5.04
N GLY A 298 14.99 32.91 -4.95
CA GLY A 298 14.33 32.83 -3.65
C GLY A 298 14.52 34.07 -2.76
N HIS A 299 14.83 35.24 -3.35
CA HIS A 299 14.90 36.52 -2.66
C HIS A 299 13.99 37.54 -3.32
N PHE A 300 13.46 38.47 -2.55
CA PHE A 300 12.73 39.61 -3.09
C PHE A 300 13.68 40.71 -3.55
N LEU A 301 13.53 41.09 -4.81
CA LEU A 301 14.13 42.28 -5.42
C LEU A 301 13.20 43.50 -5.17
N PRO A 302 13.59 44.47 -4.37
CA PRO A 302 12.92 45.77 -4.32
C PRO A 302 13.31 46.59 -5.56
N LEU A 303 12.44 46.61 -6.56
CA LEU A 303 12.65 47.40 -7.79
C LEU A 303 12.28 48.86 -7.53
N SER A 304 13.08 49.81 -8.05
CA SER A 304 12.82 51.24 -7.94
C SER A 304 13.11 51.96 -9.26
N GLU A 305 12.66 53.20 -9.36
CA GLU A 305 12.89 54.11 -10.48
C GLU A 305 12.34 53.64 -11.84
N HIS A 306 11.45 52.65 -11.83
CA HIS A 306 10.79 52.24 -13.05
C HIS A 306 9.72 53.28 -13.44
N PRO A 307 9.60 53.69 -14.72
CA PRO A 307 8.60 54.68 -15.19
C PRO A 307 7.15 54.30 -14.87
N ARG A 308 6.85 53.02 -14.84
CA ARG A 308 5.57 52.49 -14.39
C ARG A 308 5.59 52.29 -12.87
N ALA A 309 4.93 53.22 -12.18
CA ALA A 309 4.98 53.33 -10.73
C ALA A 309 4.56 52.04 -10.00
N GLU A 310 3.60 51.30 -10.55
CA GLU A 310 3.10 50.02 -9.99
C GLU A 310 4.15 48.90 -9.97
N TRP A 311 5.22 49.02 -10.77
CA TRP A 311 6.29 48.04 -10.83
C TRP A 311 7.41 48.32 -9.82
N ASN A 312 7.41 49.51 -9.21
CA ASN A 312 8.33 49.84 -8.11
C ASN A 312 7.87 49.17 -6.79
N ASP A 313 8.01 47.84 -6.75
CA ASP A 313 7.55 46.99 -5.65
C ASP A 313 8.51 45.79 -5.46
N LEU A 314 8.11 44.85 -4.63
CA LEU A 314 8.84 43.61 -4.33
C LEU A 314 8.55 42.53 -5.37
N TRP A 315 9.59 42.04 -6.00
CA TRP A 315 9.56 40.98 -6.99
C TRP A 315 10.31 39.75 -6.51
N LEU A 316 9.66 38.60 -6.38
CA LEU A 316 10.31 37.34 -6.01
C LEU A 316 11.09 36.81 -7.21
N LEU A 317 12.40 36.70 -7.09
CA LEU A 317 13.28 36.12 -8.10
C LEU A 317 13.11 34.59 -8.10
N THR A 318 12.51 34.06 -9.15
CA THR A 318 12.21 32.62 -9.25
C THR A 318 13.32 31.84 -9.93
N GLU A 319 14.00 32.44 -10.89
CA GLU A 319 15.12 31.87 -11.64
C GLU A 319 16.10 32.99 -12.03
N ILE A 320 17.39 32.69 -12.01
CA ILE A 320 18.43 33.60 -12.44
C ILE A 320 19.48 32.84 -13.26
N VAL A 321 19.86 33.43 -14.39
CA VAL A 321 21.01 33.03 -15.18
C VAL A 321 22.09 34.09 -15.01
N HIS A 322 23.24 33.68 -14.52
CA HIS A 322 24.42 34.51 -14.28
C HIS A 322 25.46 34.29 -15.36
N GLU A 323 26.13 35.33 -15.78
CA GLU A 323 27.27 35.25 -16.68
C GLU A 323 28.32 36.27 -16.27
N GLY A 324 29.56 35.78 -16.15
CA GLY A 324 30.72 36.63 -15.85
C GLY A 324 31.87 36.37 -16.82
N LYS A 325 32.54 37.40 -17.24
CA LYS A 325 33.75 37.32 -18.11
C LYS A 325 34.82 38.26 -17.58
N GLN A 326 36.04 37.73 -17.43
CA GLN A 326 37.20 38.41 -16.85
C GLN A 326 38.46 38.16 -17.71
N PRO A 327 38.50 38.63 -18.96
CA PRO A 327 39.61 38.39 -19.86
C PRO A 327 40.94 38.99 -19.38
N GLN A 328 40.90 39.89 -18.42
CA GLN A 328 42.09 40.53 -17.82
C GLN A 328 43.07 39.51 -17.20
N VAL A 329 42.60 38.34 -16.77
CA VAL A 329 43.48 37.27 -16.23
C VAL A 329 44.39 36.64 -17.27
N LEU A 330 44.13 36.85 -18.57
CA LEU A 330 44.96 36.38 -19.65
C LEU A 330 46.16 37.34 -19.92
N GLU A 331 46.13 38.56 -19.34
CA GLU A 331 47.13 39.63 -19.55
C GLU A 331 47.46 39.85 -21.03
N GLU A 332 48.78 39.77 -21.43
CA GLU A 332 49.22 40.03 -22.81
C GLU A 332 48.87 38.91 -23.81
N SER A 333 48.29 37.81 -23.38
CA SER A 333 47.97 36.66 -24.25
C SER A 333 46.55 36.71 -24.82
N VAL A 334 45.96 37.90 -24.98
CA VAL A 334 44.66 38.07 -25.65
C VAL A 334 44.81 37.73 -27.12
N THR A 335 44.46 36.48 -27.48
CA THR A 335 44.43 36.02 -28.88
C THR A 335 43.05 36.28 -29.45
N SER A 336 42.92 36.32 -30.80
CA SER A 336 41.73 36.52 -31.56
C SER A 336 40.55 35.54 -31.20
N ASP A 337 40.82 34.45 -30.51
CA ASP A 337 39.82 33.49 -30.07
C ASP A 337 38.85 34.02 -29.00
N THR A 338 39.26 35.10 -28.28
CA THR A 338 38.36 35.78 -27.31
C THR A 338 37.36 36.72 -27.97
N THR A 339 37.49 36.97 -29.28
CA THR A 339 36.66 37.94 -30.03
C THR A 339 35.58 37.28 -30.86
N ASN A 340 35.48 35.95 -30.92
CA ASN A 340 34.50 35.23 -31.72
C ASN A 340 33.12 35.04 -31.01
N ASN A 341 32.77 35.95 -30.11
CA ASN A 341 31.41 35.95 -29.54
C ASN A 341 30.43 36.61 -30.50
N LYS A 342 29.37 35.89 -30.82
CA LYS A 342 28.17 36.40 -31.53
C LYS A 342 27.38 37.47 -30.72
N ASP A 343 27.92 37.86 -29.56
CA ASP A 343 27.27 38.67 -28.54
C ASP A 343 28.26 39.75 -28.07
N ASP A 344 27.80 40.98 -27.92
CA ASP A 344 28.60 42.15 -27.52
C ASP A 344 29.07 42.17 -26.07
N PHE A 345 28.90 41.05 -25.35
CA PHE A 345 29.37 40.89 -23.97
C PHE A 345 30.82 40.39 -23.89
N HIS A 346 31.73 41.31 -23.62
CA HIS A 346 33.17 41.02 -23.62
C HIS A 346 33.78 40.92 -22.23
N HIS A 347 33.25 41.63 -21.21
CA HIS A 347 33.78 41.64 -19.86
C HIS A 347 32.72 42.08 -18.84
N GLY A 348 32.98 41.77 -17.56
CA GLY A 348 32.11 42.13 -16.44
C GLY A 348 31.06 41.07 -16.13
N TYR A 349 30.02 41.49 -15.43
CA TYR A 349 28.94 40.62 -14.98
C TYR A 349 27.62 41.05 -15.62
N ARG A 350 26.80 40.05 -15.97
CA ARG A 350 25.40 40.27 -16.37
C ARG A 350 24.53 39.17 -15.83
N ASN A 351 23.28 39.41 -15.67
CA ASN A 351 22.27 38.41 -15.35
C ASN A 351 20.99 38.59 -16.17
N ARG A 352 20.24 37.49 -16.24
CA ARG A 352 18.83 37.47 -16.65
C ARG A 352 18.04 36.76 -15.56
N PHE A 353 16.84 37.21 -15.28
CA PHE A 353 16.03 36.61 -14.24
C PHE A 353 14.55 36.57 -14.61
N LEU A 354 13.87 35.59 -14.01
CA LEU A 354 12.41 35.53 -13.95
C LEU A 354 11.97 35.92 -12.53
N ALA A 355 10.87 36.68 -12.46
CA ALA A 355 10.36 37.09 -11.15
C ALA A 355 8.83 37.12 -11.16
N THR A 356 8.24 36.98 -9.98
CA THR A 356 6.79 37.11 -9.76
C THR A 356 6.51 38.21 -8.75
N PRO A 357 5.35 38.93 -8.85
CA PRO A 357 5.02 39.94 -7.85
C PRO A 357 4.83 39.33 -6.47
N TRP A 358 5.07 40.09 -5.42
CA TRP A 358 4.80 39.73 -4.04
C TRP A 358 3.40 39.14 -3.82
N ALA A 359 2.37 39.68 -4.50
CA ALA A 359 0.98 39.24 -4.33
C ALA A 359 0.69 37.85 -4.91
N VAL A 360 1.58 37.28 -5.73
CA VAL A 360 1.43 35.97 -6.36
C VAL A 360 2.12 34.92 -5.51
N LEU A 361 1.35 33.99 -4.94
CA LEU A 361 1.89 32.90 -4.12
C LEU A 361 2.68 31.94 -5.00
N TYR A 362 3.95 31.78 -4.67
CA TYR A 362 4.81 30.79 -5.36
C TYR A 362 4.56 29.38 -4.85
N ARG A 363 4.39 28.43 -5.79
CA ARG A 363 4.39 26.99 -5.55
C ARG A 363 5.21 26.28 -6.62
N PRO A 364 5.99 25.27 -6.26
CA PRO A 364 6.74 24.51 -7.24
C PRO A 364 5.80 23.79 -8.21
N ALA A 365 6.17 23.73 -9.49
CA ALA A 365 5.49 22.93 -10.48
C ALA A 365 5.67 21.42 -10.19
N LEU A 366 4.76 20.56 -10.70
CA LEU A 366 4.90 19.09 -10.60
C LEU A 366 5.83 18.57 -11.71
N ASN A 367 7.12 18.82 -11.54
CA ASN A 367 8.15 18.41 -12.50
C ASN A 367 8.65 16.99 -12.25
N HIS A 368 8.41 16.46 -11.05
CA HIS A 368 8.85 15.15 -10.62
C HIS A 368 7.64 14.25 -10.38
N PRO A 369 7.14 13.56 -11.44
CA PRO A 369 5.95 12.72 -11.33
C PRO A 369 6.21 11.53 -10.42
N LYS A 370 5.19 11.12 -9.66
CA LYS A 370 5.23 9.90 -8.86
C LYS A 370 5.44 8.69 -9.75
N PRO A 371 6.39 7.79 -9.45
CA PRO A 371 6.59 6.56 -10.20
C PRO A 371 5.32 5.71 -10.23
N ARG A 372 5.12 4.99 -11.33
CA ARG A 372 3.98 4.08 -11.50
C ARG A 372 4.45 2.64 -11.63
N VAL A 373 3.85 1.75 -10.86
CA VAL A 373 4.05 0.31 -10.99
C VAL A 373 3.12 -0.20 -12.08
N LEU A 374 3.69 -0.52 -13.25
CA LEU A 374 2.93 -0.89 -14.45
C LEU A 374 2.37 -2.32 -14.44
N GLY A 375 2.77 -3.14 -13.48
CA GLY A 375 2.37 -4.54 -13.38
C GLY A 375 2.09 -4.97 -11.96
N SER A 376 1.85 -6.27 -11.77
CA SER A 376 1.76 -6.87 -10.45
C SER A 376 3.15 -7.31 -9.98
N GLN A 377 3.34 -7.35 -8.67
CA GLN A 377 4.56 -7.83 -8.02
C GLN A 377 4.21 -8.97 -7.06
N THR A 378 5.21 -9.77 -6.69
CA THR A 378 5.03 -10.78 -5.68
C THR A 378 5.58 -10.32 -4.33
N ALA A 379 4.94 -10.79 -3.25
CA ALA A 379 5.33 -10.49 -1.90
C ALA A 379 5.00 -11.67 -0.99
N VAL A 380 5.57 -11.72 0.20
CA VAL A 380 5.28 -12.75 1.21
C VAL A 380 4.43 -12.15 2.31
N VAL A 381 3.37 -12.84 2.71
CA VAL A 381 2.51 -12.43 3.84
C VAL A 381 3.30 -12.51 5.14
N THR A 382 3.20 -11.47 5.95
CA THR A 382 3.93 -11.33 7.21
C THR A 382 2.99 -11.14 8.41
N GLY A 383 3.51 -11.34 9.60
CA GLY A 383 2.78 -11.17 10.84
C GLY A 383 3.66 -11.34 12.08
N PRO A 384 3.08 -11.21 13.28
CA PRO A 384 3.81 -11.43 14.52
C PRO A 384 4.40 -12.83 14.60
N LYS A 385 5.53 -12.95 15.27
CA LYS A 385 6.21 -14.23 15.43
C LYS A 385 5.31 -15.28 16.12
N GLY A 386 5.09 -16.41 15.44
CA GLY A 386 4.29 -17.52 15.92
C GLY A 386 2.82 -17.47 15.55
N GLU A 387 2.34 -16.42 14.90
CA GLU A 387 1.02 -16.40 14.29
C GLU A 387 1.03 -16.99 12.88
N GLU A 388 0.02 -17.81 12.59
CA GLU A 388 -0.16 -18.42 11.26
C GLU A 388 -1.08 -17.58 10.37
N ILE A 389 -2.00 -16.82 10.97
CA ILE A 389 -2.98 -16.00 10.28
C ILE A 389 -2.99 -14.63 10.98
N HIS A 390 -2.57 -13.58 10.26
CA HIS A 390 -2.55 -12.22 10.77
C HIS A 390 -3.37 -11.31 9.85
N CYS A 391 -4.53 -10.89 10.34
CA CYS A 391 -5.42 -9.99 9.60
C CYS A 391 -6.12 -9.02 10.55
N ASP A 392 -6.65 -7.94 9.99
CA ASP A 392 -7.52 -7.01 10.71
C ASP A 392 -9.00 -7.35 10.53
N GLN A 393 -9.88 -6.48 11.03
CA GLN A 393 -11.34 -6.62 10.93
C GLN A 393 -11.88 -6.61 9.50
N TYR A 394 -11.13 -6.11 8.52
CA TYR A 394 -11.49 -6.10 7.10
C TYR A 394 -10.92 -7.26 6.32
N GLY A 395 -10.21 -8.19 6.98
CA GLY A 395 -9.49 -9.28 6.34
C GLY A 395 -8.26 -8.81 5.55
N ARG A 396 -7.73 -7.60 5.86
CA ARG A 396 -6.49 -7.10 5.28
C ARG A 396 -5.30 -7.86 5.85
N VAL A 397 -4.23 -7.97 5.08
CA VAL A 397 -2.98 -8.63 5.48
C VAL A 397 -1.79 -7.69 5.32
N LYS A 398 -0.67 -8.03 5.92
CA LYS A 398 0.61 -7.34 5.73
C LYS A 398 1.56 -8.20 4.92
N VAL A 399 2.44 -7.57 4.15
CA VAL A 399 3.34 -8.28 3.24
C VAL A 399 4.75 -7.70 3.28
N GLN A 400 5.73 -8.52 2.95
CA GLN A 400 7.11 -8.13 2.65
C GLN A 400 7.33 -8.25 1.14
N PHE A 401 7.63 -7.12 0.47
CA PHE A 401 8.09 -7.14 -0.92
C PHE A 401 9.52 -7.65 -1.01
N PHE A 402 9.87 -8.37 -2.07
CA PHE A 402 11.23 -8.93 -2.23
C PHE A 402 12.31 -7.86 -2.45
N TRP A 403 11.94 -6.68 -2.93
CA TRP A 403 12.85 -5.55 -3.08
C TRP A 403 13.04 -4.74 -1.79
N ASP A 404 12.15 -4.86 -0.82
CA ASP A 404 12.28 -4.16 0.47
C ASP A 404 13.38 -4.80 1.32
N ARG A 405 14.53 -4.12 1.38
CA ARG A 405 15.72 -4.57 2.10
C ARG A 405 15.69 -4.25 3.60
N GLU A 406 14.80 -3.36 4.01
CA GLU A 406 14.72 -2.84 5.39
C GLU A 406 13.63 -3.55 6.20
N GLY A 407 12.71 -4.24 5.54
CA GLY A 407 11.66 -5.01 6.20
C GLY A 407 12.21 -6.19 6.98
N LEU A 408 11.65 -6.42 8.19
CA LEU A 408 12.04 -7.51 9.09
C LEU A 408 11.13 -8.74 8.96
N ALA A 409 10.26 -8.78 7.95
CA ALA A 409 9.26 -9.82 7.73
C ALA A 409 8.35 -10.05 8.97
N ASP A 410 7.99 -8.98 9.66
CA ASP A 410 7.14 -8.96 10.84
C ASP A 410 5.80 -8.25 10.59
N ASP A 411 5.05 -7.95 11.63
CA ASP A 411 3.78 -7.21 11.57
C ASP A 411 3.93 -5.71 11.28
N LYS A 412 5.17 -5.20 11.15
CA LYS A 412 5.48 -3.79 10.85
C LYS A 412 5.99 -3.56 9.43
N THR A 413 6.11 -4.62 8.65
CA THR A 413 6.77 -4.60 7.33
C THR A 413 6.05 -3.74 6.30
N SER A 414 4.71 -3.73 6.29
CA SER A 414 3.92 -2.91 5.37
C SER A 414 2.70 -2.27 6.06
N CYS A 415 1.95 -1.46 5.28
CA CYS A 415 0.58 -1.11 5.64
C CYS A 415 -0.34 -2.34 5.54
N TRP A 416 -1.59 -2.19 5.95
CA TRP A 416 -2.62 -3.19 5.74
C TRP A 416 -3.10 -3.20 4.27
N LEU A 417 -2.90 -4.32 3.58
CA LEU A 417 -3.34 -4.52 2.20
C LEU A 417 -4.70 -5.21 2.17
N ARG A 418 -5.66 -4.66 1.44
CA ARG A 418 -6.92 -5.33 1.16
C ARG A 418 -6.66 -6.58 0.32
N VAL A 419 -7.42 -7.66 0.59
CA VAL A 419 -7.36 -8.90 -0.20
C VAL A 419 -8.57 -8.93 -1.13
N SER A 420 -8.31 -9.06 -2.43
CA SER A 420 -9.36 -9.21 -3.44
C SER A 420 -10.03 -10.57 -3.28
N SER A 421 -11.35 -10.59 -3.37
CA SER A 421 -12.16 -11.81 -3.42
C SER A 421 -12.90 -11.88 -4.76
N GLY A 422 -13.14 -13.10 -5.25
CA GLY A 422 -13.94 -13.31 -6.46
C GLY A 422 -15.40 -12.89 -6.31
N TRP A 423 -15.91 -12.74 -5.09
CA TRP A 423 -17.28 -12.35 -4.80
C TRP A 423 -17.36 -11.75 -3.40
N ALA A 424 -17.78 -10.49 -3.28
CA ALA A 424 -17.87 -9.75 -2.02
C ALA A 424 -19.12 -8.87 -2.01
N GLY A 425 -20.13 -9.28 -1.26
CA GLY A 425 -21.36 -8.54 -1.04
C GLY A 425 -21.57 -8.17 0.43
N ASP A 426 -22.70 -7.52 0.78
CA ASP A 426 -23.04 -7.19 2.16
C ASP A 426 -23.39 -8.47 2.93
N ARG A 427 -22.45 -9.00 3.70
CA ARG A 427 -22.50 -10.21 4.52
C ARG A 427 -22.65 -11.53 3.73
N TYR A 428 -22.31 -11.53 2.44
CA TYR A 428 -22.25 -12.75 1.64
C TYR A 428 -21.09 -12.67 0.64
N GLY A 429 -20.56 -13.81 0.25
CA GLY A 429 -19.45 -13.92 -0.69
C GLY A 429 -18.43 -14.99 -0.29
N GLY A 430 -17.27 -14.94 -0.91
CA GLY A 430 -16.14 -15.81 -0.58
C GLY A 430 -15.06 -15.03 0.15
N ILE A 431 -14.56 -15.59 1.25
CA ILE A 431 -13.43 -15.04 1.98
C ILE A 431 -12.40 -16.12 2.28
N SER A 432 -11.13 -15.84 1.94
CA SER A 432 -10.00 -16.67 2.31
C SER A 432 -8.84 -15.75 2.67
N ILE A 433 -8.38 -15.81 3.91
CA ILE A 433 -7.27 -14.99 4.38
C ILE A 433 -5.94 -15.67 4.03
N PRO A 434 -5.07 -15.04 3.24
CA PRO A 434 -3.71 -15.54 3.01
C PRO A 434 -2.95 -15.63 4.33
N ARG A 435 -2.28 -16.77 4.57
CA ARG A 435 -1.55 -17.03 5.82
C ARG A 435 -0.12 -16.49 5.76
N VAL A 436 0.45 -16.25 6.93
CA VAL A 436 1.86 -15.85 7.07
C VAL A 436 2.77 -16.87 6.37
N GLY A 437 3.70 -16.36 5.55
CA GLY A 437 4.59 -17.17 4.72
C GLY A 437 4.05 -17.54 3.33
N MET A 438 2.78 -17.24 3.01
CA MET A 438 2.26 -17.44 1.66
C MET A 438 2.76 -16.35 0.71
N GLU A 439 3.11 -16.74 -0.51
CA GLU A 439 3.41 -15.82 -1.60
C GLU A 439 2.10 -15.30 -2.21
N VAL A 440 2.01 -13.98 -2.33
CA VAL A 440 0.84 -13.28 -2.87
C VAL A 440 1.22 -12.42 -4.07
N LEU A 441 0.27 -12.28 -4.98
CA LEU A 441 0.34 -11.36 -6.09
C LEU A 441 -0.27 -10.02 -5.65
N VAL A 442 0.52 -8.96 -5.74
CA VAL A 442 0.13 -7.60 -5.34
C VAL A 442 0.03 -6.72 -6.59
N SER A 443 -1.12 -6.10 -6.77
CA SER A 443 -1.34 -5.05 -7.76
C SER A 443 -1.47 -3.69 -7.07
N PHE A 444 -1.38 -2.62 -7.82
CA PHE A 444 -1.38 -1.26 -7.30
C PHE A 444 -2.52 -0.47 -7.94
N LEU A 445 -3.38 0.14 -7.13
CA LEU A 445 -4.49 0.95 -7.63
C LEU A 445 -3.95 2.15 -8.41
N GLU A 446 -4.41 2.33 -9.65
CA GLU A 446 -3.92 3.35 -10.58
C GLU A 446 -2.38 3.31 -10.82
N GLY A 447 -1.74 2.19 -10.50
CA GLY A 447 -0.28 2.06 -10.56
C GLY A 447 0.46 2.78 -9.43
N ASP A 448 -0.23 3.28 -8.41
CA ASP A 448 0.38 4.00 -7.31
C ASP A 448 1.07 3.05 -6.32
N PRO A 449 2.39 3.14 -6.14
CA PRO A 449 3.12 2.29 -5.21
C PRO A 449 2.65 2.41 -3.75
N ASP A 450 1.98 3.51 -3.39
CA ASP A 450 1.42 3.73 -2.05
C ASP A 450 0.05 3.06 -1.86
N GLN A 451 -0.54 2.44 -2.91
CA GLN A 451 -1.86 1.83 -2.89
C GLN A 451 -1.82 0.34 -3.29
N PRO A 452 -1.09 -0.51 -2.55
CA PRO A 452 -0.99 -1.94 -2.84
C PRO A 452 -2.29 -2.69 -2.49
N LEU A 453 -2.61 -3.72 -3.29
CA LEU A 453 -3.78 -4.59 -3.15
C LEU A 453 -3.39 -6.03 -3.46
N VAL A 454 -3.69 -6.98 -2.59
CA VAL A 454 -3.50 -8.42 -2.85
C VAL A 454 -4.59 -8.91 -3.79
N THR A 455 -4.19 -9.45 -4.95
CA THR A 455 -5.10 -9.92 -6.02
C THR A 455 -5.09 -11.44 -6.19
N GLY A 456 -4.17 -12.17 -5.57
CA GLY A 456 -4.10 -13.62 -5.63
C GLY A 456 -2.99 -14.20 -4.78
N CYS A 457 -2.91 -15.55 -4.78
CA CYS A 457 -1.84 -16.30 -4.13
C CYS A 457 -1.11 -17.17 -5.15
N LEU A 458 0.17 -17.41 -4.93
CA LEU A 458 1.02 -18.20 -5.82
C LEU A 458 1.61 -19.40 -5.08
N TYR A 459 1.67 -20.54 -5.77
CA TYR A 459 2.44 -21.68 -5.30
C TYR A 459 3.90 -21.56 -5.72
N HIS A 460 4.80 -22.06 -4.85
CA HIS A 460 6.24 -22.10 -5.13
C HIS A 460 6.85 -23.40 -4.59
N LYS A 461 8.17 -23.56 -4.69
CA LYS A 461 8.86 -24.79 -4.35
C LYS A 461 8.60 -25.28 -2.90
N GLU A 462 8.45 -24.35 -1.95
CA GLU A 462 8.19 -24.66 -0.54
C GLU A 462 6.70 -24.78 -0.23
N ASN A 463 5.87 -23.90 -0.80
CA ASN A 463 4.42 -23.93 -0.70
C ASN A 463 3.84 -24.62 -1.95
N GLN A 464 3.77 -25.94 -1.90
CA GLN A 464 3.36 -26.76 -3.05
C GLN A 464 1.83 -26.89 -3.14
N VAL A 465 1.36 -27.21 -4.35
CA VAL A 465 -0.04 -27.57 -4.60
C VAL A 465 -0.48 -28.75 -3.73
N PRO A 466 -1.78 -28.84 -3.37
CA PRO A 466 -2.30 -29.91 -2.48
C PRO A 466 -2.03 -31.34 -2.92
N TYR A 467 -1.88 -31.58 -4.22
CA TYR A 467 -1.59 -32.89 -4.80
C TYR A 467 -0.52 -32.79 -5.87
N PRO A 468 0.41 -33.77 -5.93
CA PRO A 468 1.50 -33.75 -6.92
C PRO A 468 1.00 -33.62 -8.38
N LEU A 469 1.54 -32.65 -9.10
CA LEU A 469 1.33 -32.48 -10.54
C LEU A 469 2.53 -33.06 -11.31
N PRO A 470 2.34 -33.48 -12.57
CA PRO A 470 1.11 -33.48 -13.38
C PRO A 470 0.20 -34.68 -13.14
N THR A 471 0.53 -35.61 -12.24
CA THR A 471 -0.20 -36.87 -12.00
C THR A 471 -1.68 -36.64 -11.66
N ASN A 472 -1.97 -35.60 -10.88
CA ASN A 472 -3.32 -35.28 -10.40
C ASN A 472 -3.94 -34.08 -11.13
N LYS A 473 -3.62 -33.85 -12.41
CA LYS A 473 -4.08 -32.69 -13.17
C LYS A 473 -5.60 -32.62 -13.41
N THR A 474 -6.32 -33.71 -13.17
CA THR A 474 -7.78 -33.81 -13.24
C THR A 474 -8.50 -33.49 -11.98
N ARG A 475 -7.74 -33.15 -10.89
CA ARG A 475 -8.31 -32.81 -9.59
C ARG A 475 -8.51 -31.33 -9.42
N THR A 476 -9.72 -30.95 -9.03
CA THR A 476 -10.03 -29.63 -8.46
C THR A 476 -10.17 -29.78 -6.96
N VAL A 477 -9.48 -28.90 -6.17
CA VAL A 477 -9.36 -29.06 -4.71
C VAL A 477 -9.55 -27.71 -4.02
N PHE A 478 -10.39 -27.72 -3.00
CA PHE A 478 -10.43 -26.69 -1.97
C PHE A 478 -10.03 -27.35 -0.64
N LYS A 479 -8.85 -27.00 -0.13
CA LYS A 479 -8.29 -27.64 1.08
C LYS A 479 -7.78 -26.58 2.05
N THR A 480 -8.16 -26.72 3.31
CA THR A 480 -7.74 -25.86 4.41
C THR A 480 -7.00 -26.68 5.48
N PHE A 481 -6.18 -26.02 6.30
CA PHE A 481 -5.52 -26.64 7.43
C PHE A 481 -6.04 -26.06 8.76
N SER A 482 -6.12 -26.91 9.77
CA SER A 482 -6.41 -26.47 11.14
C SER A 482 -5.34 -25.51 11.63
N SER A 483 -5.73 -24.46 12.36
CA SER A 483 -4.84 -23.47 12.96
C SER A 483 -5.26 -23.24 14.42
N PRO A 484 -4.30 -22.99 15.34
CA PRO A 484 -2.85 -23.02 15.16
C PRO A 484 -2.27 -24.44 15.18
N GLY A 485 -1.19 -24.67 14.40
CA GLY A 485 -0.30 -25.83 14.50
C GLY A 485 -0.93 -27.21 14.35
N GLY A 486 -2.21 -27.30 13.99
CA GLY A 486 -2.95 -28.54 13.91
C GLY A 486 -2.63 -29.37 12.67
N GLY A 487 -2.34 -30.68 12.81
CA GLY A 487 -2.16 -31.59 11.68
C GLY A 487 -3.44 -31.96 10.92
N GLY A 488 -4.59 -31.31 11.20
CA GLY A 488 -5.88 -31.58 10.61
C GLY A 488 -6.18 -30.72 9.38
N TYR A 489 -7.19 -31.13 8.59
CA TYR A 489 -7.59 -30.38 7.39
C TYR A 489 -9.08 -30.61 7.08
N ASN A 490 -9.69 -29.64 6.37
CA ASN A 490 -10.97 -29.87 5.68
C ASN A 490 -10.73 -29.82 4.18
N GLU A 491 -11.49 -30.63 3.42
CA GLU A 491 -11.28 -30.74 1.98
C GLU A 491 -12.58 -30.98 1.20
N LEU A 492 -12.77 -30.23 0.14
CA LEU A 492 -13.66 -30.56 -0.96
C LEU A 492 -12.81 -30.86 -2.20
N ARG A 493 -12.87 -32.08 -2.71
CA ARG A 493 -12.11 -32.51 -3.87
C ARG A 493 -13.03 -33.09 -4.93
N ILE A 494 -12.81 -32.69 -6.18
CA ILE A 494 -13.49 -33.23 -7.35
C ILE A 494 -12.42 -33.88 -8.24
N GLU A 495 -12.57 -35.16 -8.52
CA GLU A 495 -11.73 -35.91 -9.47
C GLU A 495 -12.52 -36.17 -10.73
N ASP A 496 -12.05 -35.67 -11.88
CA ASP A 496 -12.70 -35.78 -13.19
C ASP A 496 -12.01 -36.82 -14.10
N LYS A 497 -11.15 -37.68 -13.55
CA LYS A 497 -10.50 -38.74 -14.33
C LYS A 497 -11.53 -39.78 -14.77
N LYS A 498 -11.70 -39.94 -16.10
CA LYS A 498 -12.66 -40.88 -16.69
C LYS A 498 -12.54 -42.29 -16.11
N GLY A 499 -13.64 -42.81 -15.58
CA GLY A 499 -13.72 -44.11 -14.92
C GLY A 499 -13.25 -44.16 -13.46
N ALA A 500 -12.88 -42.98 -12.90
CA ALA A 500 -12.49 -42.81 -11.49
C ALA A 500 -13.01 -41.48 -10.93
N GLU A 501 -14.11 -40.97 -11.49
CA GLU A 501 -14.75 -39.75 -11.08
C GLU A 501 -15.20 -39.82 -9.62
N GLN A 502 -14.93 -38.78 -8.84
CA GLN A 502 -15.25 -38.78 -7.42
C GLN A 502 -15.49 -37.35 -6.89
N ILE A 503 -16.50 -37.19 -6.05
CA ILE A 503 -16.59 -36.03 -5.13
C ILE A 503 -16.25 -36.57 -3.74
N PHE A 504 -15.21 -35.99 -3.12
CA PHE A 504 -14.74 -36.34 -1.79
C PHE A 504 -14.87 -35.14 -0.87
N ILE A 505 -15.52 -35.36 0.28
CA ILE A 505 -15.67 -34.36 1.33
C ILE A 505 -15.05 -34.92 2.60
N HIS A 506 -14.19 -34.14 3.22
CA HIS A 506 -13.56 -34.46 4.50
C HIS A 506 -13.74 -33.30 5.48
N ALA A 507 -14.37 -33.57 6.60
CA ALA A 507 -14.44 -32.68 7.75
C ALA A 507 -13.50 -33.21 8.83
N GLN A 508 -12.57 -32.41 9.31
CA GLN A 508 -11.61 -32.80 10.35
C GLN A 508 -12.30 -33.17 11.68
N ARG A 509 -13.40 -32.50 11.96
CA ARG A 509 -14.13 -32.70 13.23
C ARG A 509 -15.62 -32.92 13.01
N ASP A 510 -16.35 -31.88 12.74
CA ASP A 510 -17.80 -31.92 12.70
C ASP A 510 -18.28 -31.56 11.28
N TRP A 511 -19.40 -32.20 10.85
CA TRP A 511 -20.12 -31.92 9.64
C TRP A 511 -21.55 -31.61 10.01
N ASP A 512 -22.00 -30.38 9.83
CA ASP A 512 -23.37 -29.93 10.01
C ASP A 512 -24.01 -29.65 8.65
N GLU A 513 -25.21 -30.18 8.44
CA GLU A 513 -26.01 -29.98 7.22
C GLU A 513 -27.40 -29.49 7.61
N ASN A 514 -27.77 -28.28 7.21
CA ASN A 514 -29.07 -27.69 7.45
C ASN A 514 -29.79 -27.47 6.10
N ILE A 515 -30.95 -28.07 5.96
CA ILE A 515 -31.75 -28.00 4.72
C ILE A 515 -33.14 -27.49 5.10
N GLU A 516 -33.49 -26.30 4.64
CA GLU A 516 -34.73 -25.60 4.99
C GLU A 516 -35.96 -26.19 4.33
N ASN A 517 -35.83 -27.03 3.27
CA ASN A 517 -36.99 -27.63 2.59
C ASN A 517 -36.70 -29.13 2.33
N ASP A 518 -36.45 -29.55 1.11
CA ASP A 518 -36.38 -30.98 0.74
C ASP A 518 -34.93 -31.44 0.54
N GLN A 519 -34.60 -32.62 1.07
CA GLN A 519 -33.41 -33.37 0.66
C GLN A 519 -33.82 -34.57 -0.20
N LYS A 520 -33.25 -34.71 -1.41
CA LYS A 520 -33.50 -35.83 -2.31
C LYS A 520 -32.16 -36.49 -2.66
N ILE A 521 -32.03 -37.75 -2.28
CA ILE A 521 -30.79 -38.56 -2.54
C ILE A 521 -31.15 -39.71 -3.46
N ARG A 522 -30.42 -39.87 -4.60
CA ARG A 522 -30.47 -41.02 -5.49
C ARG A 522 -29.10 -41.64 -5.59
N VAL A 523 -28.96 -42.88 -5.22
CA VAL A 523 -27.72 -43.64 -5.33
C VAL A 523 -27.92 -44.69 -6.43
N GLY A 524 -27.07 -44.68 -7.46
CA GLY A 524 -27.20 -45.57 -8.63
C GLY A 524 -26.73 -47.01 -8.38
N ASN A 525 -25.87 -47.23 -7.37
CA ASN A 525 -25.35 -48.54 -7.04
C ASN A 525 -25.57 -48.81 -5.54
N GLU A 526 -24.57 -48.69 -4.72
CA GLU A 526 -24.62 -49.05 -3.29
C GLU A 526 -24.46 -47.83 -2.40
N ARG A 527 -25.08 -47.83 -1.22
CA ARG A 527 -24.88 -46.89 -0.12
C ARG A 527 -24.31 -47.59 1.10
N HIS A 528 -23.18 -47.11 1.59
CA HIS A 528 -22.52 -47.62 2.78
C HIS A 528 -22.51 -46.50 3.87
N ASP A 529 -23.08 -46.82 5.02
CA ASP A 529 -23.08 -45.95 6.19
C ASP A 529 -22.40 -46.65 7.36
N THR A 530 -21.37 -46.06 7.95
CA THR A 530 -20.71 -46.53 9.14
C THR A 530 -20.72 -45.43 10.21
N VAL A 531 -21.28 -45.74 11.37
CA VAL A 531 -21.30 -44.84 12.53
C VAL A 531 -20.66 -45.58 13.72
N GLU A 532 -19.51 -45.10 14.16
CA GLU A 532 -18.75 -45.80 15.19
C GLU A 532 -19.35 -45.72 16.60
N LYS A 533 -20.24 -44.79 16.85
CA LYS A 533 -20.87 -44.62 18.17
C LYS A 533 -22.38 -44.70 18.06
N ASN A 534 -23.10 -43.63 18.19
CA ASN A 534 -24.55 -43.60 18.25
C ASN A 534 -25.17 -42.88 17.04
N THR A 535 -26.29 -43.41 16.58
CA THR A 535 -27.15 -42.71 15.62
C THR A 535 -28.44 -42.30 16.33
N TYR A 536 -28.84 -41.04 16.12
CA TYR A 536 -30.11 -40.49 16.63
C TYR A 536 -30.94 -40.01 15.46
N THR A 537 -32.21 -40.46 15.38
CA THR A 537 -33.12 -40.06 14.29
C THR A 537 -34.48 -39.69 14.90
N GLU A 538 -34.98 -38.52 14.54
CA GLU A 538 -36.35 -38.07 14.86
C GLU A 538 -37.09 -37.78 13.56
N LEU A 539 -38.21 -38.42 13.34
CA LEU A 539 -39.12 -38.15 12.23
C LEU A 539 -40.42 -37.57 12.83
N LYS A 540 -40.72 -36.32 12.54
CA LYS A 540 -41.89 -35.64 13.10
C LYS A 540 -43.21 -35.97 12.41
N ALA A 541 -43.16 -36.73 11.31
CA ALA A 541 -44.28 -37.19 10.54
C ALA A 541 -44.11 -38.69 10.19
N GLU A 542 -44.55 -39.12 9.02
CA GLU A 542 -44.55 -40.53 8.61
C GLU A 542 -43.21 -40.98 8.06
N GLU A 543 -42.81 -42.23 8.32
CA GLU A 543 -41.74 -42.94 7.62
C GLU A 543 -42.30 -43.93 6.59
N HIS A 544 -41.92 -43.76 5.34
CA HIS A 544 -42.22 -44.72 4.30
C HIS A 544 -40.98 -45.47 3.85
N ARG A 545 -40.90 -46.76 4.07
CA ARG A 545 -39.75 -47.57 3.67
C ARG A 545 -40.16 -48.81 2.88
N THR A 546 -39.62 -48.95 1.69
CA THR A 546 -39.83 -50.11 0.84
C THR A 546 -38.49 -50.80 0.56
N THR A 547 -38.42 -52.14 0.77
CA THR A 547 -37.28 -52.97 0.40
C THR A 547 -37.77 -54.07 -0.55
N HIS A 548 -37.21 -54.07 -1.78
CA HIS A 548 -37.64 -55.03 -2.81
C HIS A 548 -37.00 -56.40 -2.69
N ALA A 549 -36.01 -56.57 -1.86
CA ALA A 549 -35.34 -57.86 -1.60
C ALA A 549 -35.27 -58.13 -0.09
N ASP A 550 -34.30 -58.87 0.37
CA ASP A 550 -34.17 -59.20 1.76
C ASP A 550 -33.79 -57.97 2.61
N ARG A 551 -34.40 -57.86 3.77
CA ARG A 551 -33.94 -56.99 4.86
C ARG A 551 -33.34 -57.88 5.96
N LYS A 552 -32.05 -57.63 6.27
CA LYS A 552 -31.32 -58.33 7.34
C LYS A 552 -30.99 -57.30 8.41
N THR A 553 -31.35 -57.61 9.66
CA THR A 553 -31.11 -56.75 10.80
C THR A 553 -30.49 -57.57 11.94
N GLU A 554 -29.34 -57.23 12.46
CA GLU A 554 -28.70 -57.83 13.62
C GLU A 554 -28.63 -56.79 14.75
N VAL A 555 -29.20 -57.11 15.89
CA VAL A 555 -29.06 -56.31 17.13
C VAL A 555 -28.34 -57.18 18.17
N ARG A 556 -27.13 -56.81 18.53
CA ARG A 556 -26.28 -57.67 19.42
C ARG A 556 -26.63 -57.56 20.89
N MET A 557 -27.45 -56.60 21.29
CA MET A 557 -27.91 -56.41 22.64
C MET A 557 -29.45 -56.37 22.65
N ASP A 558 -30.07 -55.37 23.22
CA ASP A 558 -31.52 -55.25 23.36
C ASP A 558 -32.15 -54.48 22.21
N ASP A 559 -33.27 -54.98 21.68
CA ASP A 559 -34.15 -54.27 20.76
C ASP A 559 -35.42 -53.83 21.50
N HIS A 560 -35.69 -52.52 21.53
CA HIS A 560 -36.85 -51.94 22.22
C HIS A 560 -37.80 -51.27 21.20
N LEU A 561 -38.98 -51.84 20.99
CA LEU A 561 -39.99 -51.30 20.13
C LEU A 561 -41.20 -50.84 20.95
N THR A 562 -41.58 -49.55 20.82
CA THR A 562 -42.82 -49.00 21.37
C THR A 562 -43.71 -48.51 20.25
N VAL A 563 -44.93 -49.03 20.17
CA VAL A 563 -45.96 -48.56 19.23
C VAL A 563 -47.16 -48.07 20.06
N ALA A 564 -47.50 -46.78 19.94
CA ALA A 564 -48.52 -46.18 20.79
C ALA A 564 -49.97 -46.66 20.48
N GLN A 565 -50.22 -47.12 19.28
CA GLN A 565 -51.55 -47.60 18.90
C GLN A 565 -51.47 -49.03 18.39
N ASN A 566 -51.38 -49.27 17.10
CA ASN A 566 -51.49 -50.61 16.51
C ASN A 566 -50.21 -51.00 15.78
N GLN A 567 -49.73 -52.22 15.98
CA GLN A 567 -48.75 -52.84 15.13
C GLN A 567 -49.44 -53.90 14.24
N HIS A 568 -49.34 -53.69 12.92
CA HIS A 568 -49.85 -54.65 11.96
C HIS A 568 -48.67 -55.35 11.26
N VAL A 569 -48.67 -56.71 11.39
CA VAL A 569 -47.66 -57.53 10.68
C VAL A 569 -48.39 -58.50 9.78
N LYS A 570 -48.10 -58.44 8.46
CA LYS A 570 -48.61 -59.37 7.47
C LYS A 570 -47.47 -60.12 6.78
N LEU A 571 -47.45 -61.44 6.87
CA LEU A 571 -46.43 -62.29 6.28
C LEU A 571 -47.06 -63.23 5.27
N GLY A 572 -46.36 -63.45 4.14
CA GLY A 572 -46.89 -64.29 3.06
C GLY A 572 -46.75 -65.79 3.36
N THR A 573 -45.79 -66.18 4.14
CA THR A 573 -45.50 -67.62 4.32
C THR A 573 -45.43 -67.99 5.83
N ALA A 574 -44.50 -67.46 6.61
CA ALA A 574 -44.32 -67.90 7.99
C ALA A 574 -43.73 -66.78 8.88
N GLN A 575 -44.14 -66.81 10.12
CA GLN A 575 -43.46 -66.11 11.20
C GLN A 575 -42.77 -67.14 12.12
N LEU A 576 -41.44 -67.10 12.19
CA LEU A 576 -40.63 -67.96 13.02
C LEU A 576 -40.03 -67.14 14.17
N THR A 577 -40.40 -67.43 15.39
CA THR A 577 -39.88 -66.74 16.58
C THR A 577 -39.27 -67.77 17.54
N SER A 578 -38.03 -67.52 17.94
CA SER A 578 -37.31 -68.39 18.90
C SER A 578 -36.66 -67.51 19.99
N ALA A 579 -36.86 -67.83 21.23
CA ALA A 579 -36.19 -67.23 22.35
C ALA A 579 -35.47 -68.30 23.20
N GLY A 580 -34.31 -67.99 23.73
CA GLY A 580 -33.52 -68.94 24.54
C GLY A 580 -34.19 -69.28 25.87
N THR A 581 -34.94 -68.30 26.43
CA THR A 581 -35.53 -68.50 27.80
C THR A 581 -37.03 -68.34 27.78
N GLU A 582 -37.60 -67.27 27.28
CA GLU A 582 -39.00 -66.95 27.42
C GLU A 582 -39.61 -66.18 26.25
N ILE A 583 -40.82 -66.53 25.83
CA ILE A 583 -41.68 -65.70 25.01
C ILE A 583 -42.92 -65.37 25.85
N HIS A 584 -43.07 -64.09 26.22
CA HIS A 584 -44.21 -63.64 27.03
C HIS A 584 -45.16 -62.83 26.17
N LEU A 585 -46.37 -63.37 25.96
CA LEU A 585 -47.46 -62.71 25.24
C LEU A 585 -48.56 -62.31 26.27
N LYS A 586 -48.82 -61.01 26.42
CA LYS A 586 -49.84 -60.52 27.38
C LYS A 586 -50.79 -59.51 26.67
N ALA A 587 -52.08 -59.71 26.82
CA ALA A 587 -53.06 -58.75 26.44
C ALA A 587 -53.89 -58.34 27.65
N GLY A 588 -54.42 -57.09 27.70
CA GLY A 588 -55.31 -56.62 28.75
C GLY A 588 -56.66 -57.30 28.71
N GLU A 589 -57.16 -57.59 27.53
CA GLU A 589 -58.53 -58.15 27.35
C GLU A 589 -58.56 -59.48 26.62
N LYS A 590 -57.89 -59.63 25.45
CA LYS A 590 -58.12 -60.75 24.59
C LYS A 590 -56.87 -61.16 23.79
N ILE A 591 -56.55 -62.46 23.79
CA ILE A 591 -55.62 -63.11 22.86
C ILE A 591 -56.43 -64.10 22.01
N VAL A 592 -56.34 -63.99 20.67
CA VAL A 592 -56.91 -64.93 19.73
C VAL A 592 -55.75 -65.59 19.00
N ILE A 593 -55.75 -66.93 19.00
CA ILE A 593 -54.81 -67.74 18.23
C ILE A 593 -55.67 -68.62 17.31
N GLU A 594 -55.54 -68.44 16.00
CA GLU A 594 -56.35 -69.13 15.01
C GLU A 594 -55.43 -69.81 13.98
N ALA A 595 -55.71 -71.06 13.65
CA ALA A 595 -55.04 -71.79 12.60
C ALA A 595 -56.05 -72.45 11.70
N GLY A 596 -55.86 -72.36 10.35
CA GLY A 596 -56.76 -72.94 9.39
C GLY A 596 -56.79 -74.48 9.38
N VAL A 597 -55.71 -75.14 9.81
CA VAL A 597 -55.60 -76.58 9.79
C VAL A 597 -55.23 -77.17 11.13
N GLU A 598 -54.15 -76.67 11.78
CA GLU A 598 -53.69 -77.23 13.02
C GLU A 598 -53.12 -76.17 13.95
N LEU A 599 -53.49 -76.23 15.23
CA LEU A 599 -52.80 -75.46 16.31
C LEU A 599 -52.27 -76.49 17.29
N THR A 600 -50.93 -76.48 17.52
CA THR A 600 -50.27 -77.28 18.52
C THR A 600 -49.56 -76.42 19.56
N VAL A 601 -49.89 -76.67 20.88
CA VAL A 601 -49.20 -76.06 22.00
C VAL A 601 -48.44 -77.17 22.73
N LYS A 602 -47.11 -77.12 22.80
CA LYS A 602 -46.24 -78.18 23.33
C LYS A 602 -45.33 -77.63 24.41
N ALA A 603 -45.18 -78.37 25.53
CA ALA A 603 -44.29 -78.06 26.59
C ALA A 603 -43.73 -79.37 27.19
N GLY A 604 -42.41 -79.53 27.31
CA GLY A 604 -41.77 -80.77 27.77
C GLY A 604 -42.20 -81.97 26.94
N GLY A 605 -42.76 -82.95 27.49
CA GLY A 605 -43.33 -84.14 26.83
C GLY A 605 -44.81 -84.05 26.55
N SER A 606 -45.50 -82.94 26.94
CA SER A 606 -46.93 -82.77 26.87
C SER A 606 -47.31 -81.79 25.73
N PHE A 607 -48.49 -82.02 25.11
CA PHE A 607 -49.02 -81.13 24.11
C PHE A 607 -50.56 -81.07 24.04
N ILE A 608 -51.07 -79.96 23.57
CA ILE A 608 -52.48 -79.79 23.15
C ILE A 608 -52.45 -79.51 21.63
N LYS A 609 -53.18 -80.34 20.88
CA LYS A 609 -53.32 -80.18 19.45
C LYS A 609 -54.80 -79.99 19.09
N LEU A 610 -55.14 -78.99 18.30
CA LEU A 610 -56.46 -78.74 17.74
C LEU A 610 -56.36 -78.92 16.21
N ASP A 611 -57.13 -79.80 15.60
CA ASP A 611 -57.19 -80.01 14.17
C ASP A 611 -58.62 -80.47 13.75
N ALA A 612 -58.83 -80.81 12.48
CA ALA A 612 -60.09 -81.26 11.94
C ALA A 612 -60.64 -82.54 12.61
N GLY A 613 -59.80 -83.35 13.29
CA GLY A 613 -60.16 -84.54 14.03
C GLY A 613 -60.64 -84.24 15.44
N GLY A 614 -60.50 -83.02 15.95
CA GLY A 614 -60.90 -82.67 17.30
C GLY A 614 -59.76 -82.12 18.19
N ILE A 615 -59.89 -82.25 19.51
CA ILE A 615 -58.88 -81.81 20.49
C ILE A 615 -58.15 -83.06 21.02
N THR A 616 -56.87 -83.08 20.79
CA THR A 616 -55.99 -84.13 21.31
C THR A 616 -55.13 -83.57 22.43
N MET A 617 -55.22 -84.16 23.63
CA MET A 617 -54.37 -83.85 24.83
C MET A 617 -53.54 -85.03 25.18
N ILE A 618 -52.23 -84.89 25.18
CA ILE A 618 -51.32 -85.93 25.61
C ILE A 618 -50.35 -85.44 26.68
N GLY A 619 -50.22 -86.15 27.76
CA GLY A 619 -49.29 -85.90 28.84
C GLY A 619 -49.39 -86.98 29.88
N PRO A 620 -48.47 -87.10 30.88
CA PRO A 620 -48.48 -88.07 31.96
C PRO A 620 -49.74 -87.98 32.83
N ILE A 621 -50.30 -86.83 33.04
CA ILE A 621 -51.55 -86.54 33.77
C ILE A 621 -52.25 -85.34 33.06
N ALA A 622 -53.59 -85.41 32.83
CA ALA A 622 -54.41 -84.34 32.43
C ALA A 622 -55.30 -83.85 33.56
N ASN A 623 -55.07 -82.73 34.13
CA ASN A 623 -55.86 -82.18 35.21
C ASN A 623 -56.90 -81.22 34.61
N VAL A 624 -58.21 -81.57 34.76
CA VAL A 624 -59.29 -80.67 34.31
C VAL A 624 -60.07 -80.24 35.55
N ASN A 625 -60.06 -78.92 35.79
CA ASN A 625 -60.72 -78.29 36.95
C ASN A 625 -60.17 -78.73 38.39
N ALA A 626 -58.89 -79.08 38.45
CA ALA A 626 -58.24 -79.66 39.66
C ALA A 626 -57.52 -78.60 40.54
N GLY A 627 -57.66 -77.29 40.25
CA GLY A 627 -56.88 -76.27 40.93
C GLY A 627 -55.41 -76.14 40.39
N GLY A 628 -54.69 -75.17 40.78
CA GLY A 628 -53.30 -74.86 40.34
C GLY A 628 -53.03 -73.36 40.31
N SER A 629 -51.74 -72.98 40.20
CA SER A 629 -51.37 -71.58 40.00
C SER A 629 -50.83 -71.38 38.62
N ALA A 630 -51.24 -70.28 38.01
CA ALA A 630 -50.70 -69.83 36.67
C ALA A 630 -49.22 -69.40 36.81
N GLY A 631 -48.45 -69.68 35.79
CA GLY A 631 -47.10 -69.14 35.68
C GLY A 631 -47.19 -67.61 35.48
N THR A 632 -46.23 -66.88 36.00
CA THR A 632 -46.11 -65.44 35.83
C THR A 632 -44.92 -65.18 34.90
N GLY A 633 -45.13 -64.32 33.86
CA GLY A 633 -44.09 -63.84 32.96
C GLY A 633 -43.34 -62.62 33.55
N THR A 634 -42.16 -62.35 33.05
CA THR A 634 -41.25 -61.28 33.53
C THR A 634 -41.71 -59.85 33.26
N GLY A 635 -42.64 -59.63 32.34
CA GLY A 635 -43.12 -58.30 31.99
C GLY A 635 -42.19 -57.58 30.98
N ILE A 636 -42.59 -56.40 30.53
CA ILE A 636 -41.92 -55.63 29.51
C ILE A 636 -41.24 -54.42 30.18
N GLY A 637 -39.91 -54.24 29.99
CA GLY A 637 -39.11 -53.09 30.39
C GLY A 637 -38.57 -52.36 29.19
N ILE A 638 -39.27 -51.37 28.68
CA ILE A 638 -38.88 -50.60 27.47
C ILE A 638 -38.11 -49.34 27.88
N LYS A 639 -36.98 -49.04 27.21
CA LYS A 639 -36.25 -47.79 27.32
C LYS A 639 -36.62 -46.88 26.14
N PRO A 640 -37.00 -45.60 26.35
CA PRO A 640 -37.32 -44.70 25.28
C PRO A 640 -36.05 -44.27 24.52
N PRO A 641 -36.16 -43.92 23.20
CA PRO A 641 -35.05 -43.38 22.43
C PRO A 641 -34.64 -42.01 22.96
N ARG A 642 -33.38 -41.62 22.71
CA ARG A 642 -32.91 -40.25 22.94
C ARG A 642 -33.10 -39.46 21.67
N LEU A 643 -33.44 -38.14 21.81
CA LEU A 643 -33.57 -37.23 20.69
C LEU A 643 -32.21 -36.90 20.11
N PRO A 644 -32.12 -36.55 18.77
CA PRO A 644 -30.93 -36.04 18.16
C PRO A 644 -30.52 -34.68 18.73
N GLY A 645 -29.22 -34.35 18.67
CA GLY A 645 -28.71 -33.01 18.93
C GLY A 645 -29.19 -32.01 17.86
N VAL A 646 -29.25 -30.73 18.20
CA VAL A 646 -29.58 -29.65 17.26
C VAL A 646 -28.32 -29.36 16.40
N VAL A 647 -28.53 -29.24 15.09
CA VAL A 647 -27.50 -28.70 14.17
C VAL A 647 -27.14 -27.29 14.64
N ASP A 648 -25.84 -26.95 14.60
CA ASP A 648 -25.39 -25.61 14.94
C ASP A 648 -26.07 -24.60 14.01
N GLN A 649 -26.89 -23.73 14.59
CA GLN A 649 -27.55 -22.67 13.85
C GLN A 649 -26.50 -21.58 13.58
N ASP A 650 -26.02 -21.50 12.34
CA ASP A 650 -25.20 -20.40 11.91
C ASP A 650 -25.98 -19.09 12.13
N LYS A 651 -25.50 -18.32 13.09
CA LYS A 651 -25.97 -16.94 13.27
C LYS A 651 -25.30 -16.15 12.18
N ALA A 652 -26.08 -15.54 11.27
CA ALA A 652 -25.59 -14.57 10.31
C ALA A 652 -24.53 -13.70 11.00
N GLY A 653 -23.31 -13.67 10.45
CA GLY A 653 -22.14 -13.08 11.11
C GLY A 653 -22.47 -11.74 11.75
N SER A 654 -22.10 -11.55 13.00
CA SER A 654 -22.34 -10.30 13.72
C SER A 654 -21.82 -9.15 12.89
N LEU A 655 -22.65 -8.11 12.72
CA LEU A 655 -22.18 -6.85 12.11
C LEU A 655 -20.91 -6.39 12.82
N MET A 656 -19.92 -5.94 12.06
CA MET A 656 -18.77 -5.23 12.65
C MET A 656 -19.31 -4.13 13.58
N ASP A 657 -18.88 -4.17 14.82
CA ASP A 657 -19.25 -3.15 15.79
C ASP A 657 -18.71 -1.80 15.30
N PRO A 658 -19.56 -0.78 15.08
CA PRO A 658 -19.10 0.54 14.68
C PRO A 658 -18.07 1.14 15.66
N ALA A 659 -18.05 0.72 16.91
CA ALA A 659 -17.05 1.13 17.91
C ALA A 659 -15.65 0.57 17.59
N LEU A 660 -15.54 -0.63 16.99
CA LEU A 660 -14.26 -1.21 16.57
C LEU A 660 -13.70 -0.54 15.32
N VAL A 661 -14.58 0.00 14.45
CA VAL A 661 -14.19 0.74 13.25
C VAL A 661 -13.59 2.10 13.59
N ASN A 662 -14.00 2.70 14.71
CA ASN A 662 -13.51 4.00 15.18
C ASN A 662 -12.41 3.90 16.24
N ALA A 663 -11.94 2.71 16.57
CA ALA A 663 -10.79 2.56 17.44
C ALA A 663 -9.58 3.27 16.76
N PRO A 664 -8.88 4.17 17.47
CA PRO A 664 -7.70 4.80 16.90
C PRO A 664 -6.72 3.69 16.49
N PRO A 665 -6.04 3.83 15.35
CA PRO A 665 -5.05 2.85 14.95
C PRO A 665 -4.07 2.66 16.10
N GLU A 666 -3.76 1.41 16.40
CA GLU A 666 -2.77 1.06 17.40
C GLU A 666 -1.52 1.88 17.12
N LYS A 667 -1.04 2.66 18.11
CA LYS A 667 0.13 3.52 17.93
C LYS A 667 1.31 2.62 17.57
N VAL A 668 1.60 2.55 16.28
CA VAL A 668 2.85 1.94 15.80
C VAL A 668 3.96 2.89 16.23
N GLU A 669 4.77 2.48 17.19
CA GLU A 669 5.98 3.22 17.51
C GLU A 669 6.85 3.27 16.24
N PRO A 670 7.43 4.45 15.92
CA PRO A 670 8.30 4.56 14.78
C PRO A 670 9.45 3.55 14.90
N LYS A 671 9.79 2.88 13.81
CA LYS A 671 10.96 1.98 13.76
C LYS A 671 12.16 2.75 14.33
N ALA A 672 12.74 2.27 15.42
CA ALA A 672 13.99 2.80 15.92
C ALA A 672 15.07 2.44 14.89
N PHE A 673 15.49 3.41 14.10
CA PHE A 673 16.66 3.24 13.24
C PHE A 673 17.89 3.08 14.15
N PHE A 674 18.59 1.97 13.97
CA PHE A 674 19.89 1.81 14.58
C PHE A 674 20.82 2.86 14.00
N VAL A 675 21.18 3.82 14.83
CA VAL A 675 22.34 4.66 14.59
C VAL A 675 23.55 3.73 14.75
N PHE A 676 24.21 3.42 13.65
CA PHE A 676 25.53 2.81 13.71
C PHE A 676 26.46 3.80 14.41
N SER A 677 26.77 3.54 15.66
CA SER A 677 27.93 4.14 16.30
C SER A 677 29.16 3.42 15.78
N GLU A 678 29.98 4.16 15.02
CA GLU A 678 31.34 3.90 14.52
C GLU A 678 31.65 2.49 14.03
#